data_62ed161628cd0f430b5936d0c7c7ce88
#
_entry.id   62ed161628cd0f430b5936d0c7c7ce88
#
_cell.length_a   1.000
_cell.length_b   1.000
_cell.length_c   1.000
_cell.angle_alpha   90.00
_cell.angle_beta   90.00
_cell.angle_gamma   90.00
#
_symmetry.space_group_name_H-M   'P 1'
#
loop_
_entity.id
_entity.type
_entity.pdbx_description
1 polymer ?
#
loop_
_entity_poly.entity_id
_entity_poly.type
_entity_poly.pdbx_seq_one_letter_code
_entity_poly.pdbx_strand_id
1 'polypeptide(L)'
;MTKDIIAESVQNDLRYLQLLARSFPTIADASTEIINLEAILNLPKGTEHFLSDLHGEDQAFSHVLRNASGAVKRKVNEIFSNTLRESEKKELCSLIYYPEDKLELIKSQEQDLEDWYQVTLNQLVRVCRNVSSKYTRSKVRKALPKEFSYIIQELLHESSVEPNKSAYVDQIICTIISTGRADDFIIAMCNLIQRLTIDLLHIIGDIYDRGPGAHLIMDILCDYHNFDVQWGNHDILWMGAASGNLVSIANVIRMCLRFGNMATLEDGYGINLLPLATFAMEAYGDDPCALFMPKTKFADNAMDEKTTRLIAQMHKAITIIQFKLEGEIIRRRPEFEMDDRMLLHHIDLKRGVVHIDGKDYTLKDTNWPTLDPKDPYRLSIEEEDLIRKILHSFESSEKMKKHMRCFFRHGGMYQVCNSNLLFHASIPMNPDGTFKSVRILGQDYKGRALLDRVDQLIRTAYFKTGEQEEVEYAHDYIWYLWGGKDSPLFDKSKMATFERAFIEEAETHKEEKGAYYTLREQEEICDRILGEFGVTGMHRHIINGHVPVRSNQGENPIKANGKMLVIDGGFSRPYHLETGIAGYTLVYHSRGFQLVQHEPFESRAKAIEEGLDIKSTTIVVELSSHRQMVKDTDKGADLQSQIKDLEKLLYAYRNGLIKEKERMER
;
A
#
# COMPACT_ATOMS: atom_id res chain seq x y z
N MET A 1 38.63 -12.21 -13.67
CA MET A 1 39.28 -10.93 -14.02
C MET A 1 40.81 -11.15 -13.98
N THR A 2 41.55 -10.74 -15.03
CA THR A 2 43.02 -10.78 -15.03
C THR A 2 43.55 -9.75 -14.04
N LYS A 3 44.72 -10.05 -13.42
CA LYS A 3 45.34 -9.18 -12.39
C LYS A 3 45.49 -7.73 -12.80
N ASP A 4 45.70 -7.47 -14.09
CA ASP A 4 45.87 -6.12 -14.63
C ASP A 4 44.55 -5.30 -14.65
N ILE A 5 43.40 -5.94 -14.93
CA ILE A 5 42.09 -5.30 -14.90
C ILE A 5 41.68 -4.93 -13.47
N ILE A 6 42.03 -5.75 -12.47
CA ILE A 6 41.78 -5.44 -11.06
C ILE A 6 42.63 -4.25 -10.62
N ALA A 7 43.92 -4.20 -11.02
CA ALA A 7 44.84 -3.13 -10.65
C ALA A 7 44.39 -1.77 -11.17
N GLU A 8 43.95 -1.68 -12.42
CA GLU A 8 43.42 -0.47 -13.04
C GLU A 8 42.12 -0.01 -12.40
N SER A 9 41.19 -0.92 -12.15
CA SER A 9 39.92 -0.64 -11.44
C SER A 9 40.16 -0.14 -10.02
N VAL A 10 41.09 -0.72 -9.27
CA VAL A 10 41.44 -0.30 -7.90
C VAL A 10 42.03 1.11 -7.88
N GLN A 11 42.82 1.48 -8.89
CA GLN A 11 43.40 2.81 -8.97
C GLN A 11 42.35 3.88 -9.24
N ASN A 12 41.37 3.59 -10.10
CA ASN A 12 40.25 4.48 -10.38
C ASN A 12 39.32 4.64 -9.16
N ASP A 13 39.14 3.60 -8.36
CA ASP A 13 38.24 3.57 -7.20
C ASP A 13 38.95 3.92 -5.88
N LEU A 14 40.22 4.32 -5.88
CA LEU A 14 41.05 4.44 -4.68
C LEU A 14 40.43 5.32 -3.58
N ARG A 15 39.81 6.45 -3.96
CA ARG A 15 39.14 7.34 -3.02
C ARG A 15 37.93 6.67 -2.36
N TYR A 16 37.13 5.93 -3.13
CA TYR A 16 36.01 5.14 -2.62
C TYR A 16 36.50 4.04 -1.67
N LEU A 17 37.55 3.30 -2.05
CA LEU A 17 38.13 2.26 -1.22
C LEU A 17 38.72 2.82 0.08
N GLN A 18 39.28 4.03 0.07
CA GLN A 18 39.71 4.70 1.31
C GLN A 18 38.54 5.05 2.24
N LEU A 19 37.35 5.36 1.70
CA LEU A 19 36.13 5.55 2.50
C LEU A 19 35.63 4.22 3.03
N LEU A 20 35.61 3.16 2.22
CA LEU A 20 35.22 1.81 2.61
C LEU A 20 36.13 1.23 3.70
N ALA A 21 37.45 1.54 3.63
CA ALA A 21 38.43 1.19 4.65
C ALA A 21 38.16 1.75 6.05
N ARG A 22 37.29 2.78 6.18
CA ARG A 22 36.86 3.28 7.49
C ARG A 22 35.92 2.32 8.19
N SER A 23 35.09 1.59 7.42
CA SER A 23 34.17 0.58 7.93
C SER A 23 34.82 -0.78 8.11
N PHE A 24 35.81 -1.10 7.28
CA PHE A 24 36.55 -2.36 7.28
C PHE A 24 38.06 -2.07 7.37
N PRO A 25 38.58 -1.65 8.54
CA PRO A 25 39.94 -1.10 8.67
C PRO A 25 41.06 -2.09 8.49
N THR A 26 40.77 -3.40 8.54
CA THR A 26 41.79 -4.47 8.41
C THR A 26 41.41 -5.50 7.33
N ILE A 27 42.41 -6.26 6.87
CA ILE A 27 42.22 -7.43 6.00
C ILE A 27 41.25 -8.42 6.65
N ALA A 28 41.38 -8.64 7.97
CA ALA A 28 40.51 -9.54 8.71
C ALA A 28 39.04 -9.08 8.69
N ASP A 29 38.78 -7.79 8.91
CA ASP A 29 37.41 -7.24 8.89
C ASP A 29 36.79 -7.40 7.51
N ALA A 30 37.49 -7.00 6.44
CA ALA A 30 37.00 -7.12 5.08
C ALA A 30 36.79 -8.60 4.67
N SER A 31 37.68 -9.50 5.03
CA SER A 31 37.56 -10.93 4.74
C SER A 31 36.37 -11.56 5.49
N THR A 32 36.19 -11.20 6.76
CA THR A 32 35.04 -11.67 7.56
C THR A 32 33.73 -11.24 6.96
N GLU A 33 33.62 -9.99 6.49
CA GLU A 33 32.39 -9.50 5.85
C GLU A 33 32.15 -10.21 4.52
N ILE A 34 33.15 -10.46 3.68
CA ILE A 34 32.98 -11.25 2.44
C ILE A 34 32.40 -12.63 2.78
N ILE A 35 32.98 -13.35 3.79
CA ILE A 35 32.47 -14.66 4.21
C ILE A 35 31.01 -14.57 4.66
N ASN A 36 30.65 -13.52 5.42
CA ASN A 36 29.28 -13.29 5.87
C ASN A 36 28.33 -13.05 4.68
N LEU A 37 28.70 -12.17 3.74
CA LEU A 37 27.88 -11.86 2.56
C LEU A 37 27.70 -13.09 1.64
N GLU A 38 28.76 -13.84 1.40
CA GLU A 38 28.72 -15.11 0.63
C GLU A 38 27.79 -16.14 1.29
N ALA A 39 27.81 -16.25 2.62
CA ALA A 39 26.89 -17.13 3.33
C ALA A 39 25.42 -16.68 3.17
N ILE A 40 25.16 -15.36 3.21
CA ILE A 40 23.82 -14.79 3.02
C ILE A 40 23.27 -15.09 1.62
N LEU A 41 24.09 -15.00 0.58
CA LEU A 41 23.72 -15.31 -0.80
C LEU A 41 23.13 -16.72 -0.98
N ASN A 42 23.53 -17.66 -0.12
CA ASN A 42 23.08 -19.05 -0.13
C ASN A 42 21.90 -19.35 0.80
N LEU A 43 21.28 -18.32 1.42
CA LEU A 43 20.00 -18.48 2.11
C LEU A 43 18.83 -18.47 1.13
N PRO A 44 17.70 -19.10 1.47
CA PRO A 44 16.50 -19.01 0.67
C PRO A 44 16.02 -17.57 0.54
N LYS A 45 15.45 -17.22 -0.63
CA LYS A 45 14.75 -15.94 -0.87
C LYS A 45 13.70 -15.70 0.23
N GLY A 46 13.62 -14.48 0.72
CA GLY A 46 12.55 -14.02 1.61
C GLY A 46 11.17 -14.12 0.95
N THR A 47 10.12 -14.08 1.75
CA THR A 47 8.74 -14.11 1.23
C THR A 47 8.24 -12.68 1.05
N GLU A 48 7.74 -12.37 -0.14
CA GLU A 48 7.12 -11.11 -0.50
C GLU A 48 5.61 -11.28 -0.60
N HIS A 49 4.86 -10.34 -0.06
CA HIS A 49 3.41 -10.29 -0.18
C HIS A 49 3.00 -9.03 -0.94
N PHE A 50 2.05 -9.16 -1.86
CA PHE A 50 1.51 -8.06 -2.67
C PHE A 50 0.02 -7.97 -2.40
N LEU A 51 -0.44 -6.78 -2.03
CA LEU A 51 -1.83 -6.42 -1.82
C LEU A 51 -2.15 -5.15 -2.61
N SER A 52 -3.40 -4.98 -3.00
CA SER A 52 -3.88 -3.85 -3.78
C SER A 52 -5.25 -3.40 -3.31
N ASP A 53 -5.58 -2.13 -3.56
CA ASP A 53 -6.94 -1.59 -3.42
C ASP A 53 -7.57 -1.84 -2.03
N LEU A 54 -6.81 -1.50 -0.96
CA LEU A 54 -7.20 -1.73 0.43
C LEU A 54 -8.39 -0.88 0.88
N HIS A 55 -8.52 0.32 0.30
CA HIS A 55 -9.66 1.19 0.46
C HIS A 55 -10.19 1.34 1.88
N GLY A 56 -9.30 1.55 2.85
CA GLY A 56 -9.68 1.80 4.23
C GLY A 56 -10.27 0.61 4.99
N GLU A 57 -10.18 -0.61 4.49
CA GLU A 57 -10.65 -1.83 5.15
C GLU A 57 -9.61 -2.36 6.15
N ASP A 58 -9.37 -1.59 7.22
CA ASP A 58 -8.31 -1.81 8.20
C ASP A 58 -8.39 -3.15 8.92
N GLN A 59 -9.60 -3.62 9.28
CA GLN A 59 -9.77 -4.88 9.99
C GLN A 59 -9.38 -6.08 9.13
N ALA A 60 -9.85 -6.13 7.88
CA ALA A 60 -9.52 -7.19 6.94
C ALA A 60 -8.01 -7.16 6.60
N PHE A 61 -7.46 -5.98 6.30
CA PHE A 61 -6.04 -5.80 6.05
C PHE A 61 -5.18 -6.25 7.23
N SER A 62 -5.49 -5.77 8.44
CA SER A 62 -4.75 -6.12 9.65
C SER A 62 -4.77 -7.64 9.88
N HIS A 63 -5.92 -8.30 9.69
CA HIS A 63 -6.02 -9.75 9.84
C HIS A 63 -5.20 -10.52 8.80
N VAL A 64 -5.30 -10.14 7.51
CA VAL A 64 -4.50 -10.74 6.42
C VAL A 64 -3.00 -10.56 6.65
N LEU A 65 -2.58 -9.41 7.19
CA LEU A 65 -1.19 -9.15 7.53
C LEU A 65 -0.72 -10.02 8.71
N ARG A 66 -1.51 -10.13 9.78
CA ARG A 66 -1.19 -10.91 10.99
C ARG A 66 -1.15 -12.42 10.75
N ASN A 67 -2.07 -12.96 9.94
CA ASN A 67 -2.07 -14.37 9.56
C ASN A 67 -1.13 -14.67 8.38
N ALA A 68 -0.49 -13.63 7.82
CA ALA A 68 0.36 -13.68 6.64
C ALA A 68 -0.31 -14.45 5.48
N SER A 69 -1.56 -14.07 5.16
CA SER A 69 -2.38 -14.71 4.11
C SER A 69 -2.47 -16.23 4.27
N GLY A 70 -2.63 -16.66 5.52
CA GLY A 70 -2.72 -18.08 5.90
C GLY A 70 -1.38 -18.81 6.00
N ALA A 71 -0.24 -18.14 5.82
CA ALA A 71 1.08 -18.78 5.91
C ALA A 71 1.40 -19.25 7.34
N VAL A 72 1.00 -18.48 8.36
CA VAL A 72 1.18 -18.89 9.77
C VAL A 72 0.42 -20.18 10.05
N LYS A 73 -0.85 -20.26 9.66
CA LYS A 73 -1.67 -21.47 9.83
C LYS A 73 -1.07 -22.70 9.15
N ARG A 74 -0.59 -22.54 7.89
CA ARG A 74 0.11 -23.63 7.19
C ARG A 74 1.32 -24.12 7.97
N LYS A 75 2.13 -23.23 8.52
CA LYS A 75 3.32 -23.58 9.33
C LYS A 75 2.94 -24.26 10.63
N VAL A 76 1.93 -23.78 11.34
CA VAL A 76 1.42 -24.45 12.55
C VAL A 76 0.95 -25.87 12.23
N ASN A 77 0.21 -26.05 11.13
CA ASN A 77 -0.22 -27.37 10.67
C ASN A 77 0.95 -28.30 10.31
N GLU A 78 1.98 -27.79 9.61
CA GLU A 78 3.18 -28.55 9.25
C GLU A 78 3.99 -28.97 10.50
N ILE A 79 4.15 -28.07 11.48
CA ILE A 79 4.97 -28.31 12.68
C ILE A 79 4.28 -29.29 13.63
N PHE A 80 2.96 -29.14 13.79
CA PHE A 80 2.23 -29.89 14.81
C PHE A 80 1.35 -31.01 14.23
N SER A 81 1.27 -31.16 12.93
CA SER A 81 0.54 -32.17 12.17
C SER A 81 -0.49 -32.99 12.99
N ASN A 82 -0.07 -34.09 13.62
CA ASN A 82 -0.87 -34.99 14.45
C ASN A 82 -0.64 -34.82 15.96
N THR A 83 0.21 -33.87 16.39
CA THR A 83 0.52 -33.67 17.81
C THR A 83 -0.44 -32.72 18.53
N LEU A 84 -1.13 -31.86 17.79
CA LEU A 84 -2.17 -30.97 18.31
C LEU A 84 -3.51 -31.24 17.62
N ARG A 85 -4.59 -31.11 18.37
CA ARG A 85 -5.96 -31.14 17.83
C ARG A 85 -6.22 -29.88 16.98
N GLU A 86 -7.19 -29.94 16.09
CA GLU A 86 -7.55 -28.78 15.24
C GLU A 86 -8.01 -27.56 16.05
N SER A 87 -8.67 -27.77 17.20
CA SER A 87 -9.06 -26.70 18.13
C SER A 87 -7.84 -26.01 18.76
N GLU A 88 -6.85 -26.79 19.19
CA GLU A 88 -5.60 -26.27 19.78
C GLU A 88 -4.74 -25.50 18.74
N LYS A 89 -4.70 -26.00 17.49
CA LYS A 89 -4.04 -25.29 16.39
C LYS A 89 -4.73 -23.96 16.08
N LYS A 90 -6.07 -23.92 16.08
CA LYS A 90 -6.84 -22.69 15.88
C LYS A 90 -6.58 -21.68 16.99
N GLU A 91 -6.56 -22.14 18.24
CA GLU A 91 -6.28 -21.31 19.40
C GLU A 91 -4.88 -20.72 19.34
N LEU A 92 -3.86 -21.53 19.03
CA LEU A 92 -2.48 -21.07 18.84
C LEU A 92 -2.38 -20.07 17.70
N CYS A 93 -3.08 -20.28 16.58
CA CYS A 93 -3.12 -19.31 15.48
C CYS A 93 -3.78 -17.99 15.91
N SER A 94 -4.92 -18.04 16.60
CA SER A 94 -5.61 -16.86 17.12
C SER A 94 -4.74 -16.08 18.09
N LEU A 95 -3.99 -16.76 18.96
CA LEU A 95 -3.02 -16.15 19.87
C LEU A 95 -1.88 -15.48 19.09
N ILE A 96 -1.32 -16.14 18.06
CA ILE A 96 -0.28 -15.54 17.23
C ILE A 96 -0.80 -14.29 16.51
N TYR A 97 -2.05 -14.26 16.07
CA TYR A 97 -2.64 -13.13 15.35
C TYR A 97 -2.97 -11.94 16.26
N TYR A 98 -3.51 -12.20 17.45
CA TYR A 98 -4.03 -11.21 18.40
C TYR A 98 -3.54 -11.49 19.82
N PRO A 99 -2.22 -11.40 20.07
CA PRO A 99 -1.65 -11.89 21.33
C PRO A 99 -2.21 -11.16 22.56
N GLU A 100 -2.35 -9.84 22.51
CA GLU A 100 -2.85 -9.05 23.65
C GLU A 100 -4.28 -9.44 24.03
N ASP A 101 -5.20 -9.33 23.06
CA ASP A 101 -6.63 -9.60 23.28
C ASP A 101 -6.89 -11.08 23.65
N LYS A 102 -6.17 -12.00 22.99
CA LYS A 102 -6.35 -13.44 23.23
C LYS A 102 -5.82 -13.86 24.60
N LEU A 103 -4.71 -13.27 25.05
CA LEU A 103 -4.20 -13.50 26.42
C LEU A 103 -5.20 -13.04 27.49
N GLU A 104 -5.81 -11.87 27.33
CA GLU A 104 -6.84 -11.40 28.27
C GLU A 104 -8.03 -12.38 28.35
N LEU A 105 -8.48 -12.87 27.19
CA LEU A 105 -9.57 -13.84 27.12
C LEU A 105 -9.17 -15.16 27.81
N ILE A 106 -8.00 -15.72 27.52
CA ILE A 106 -7.52 -16.97 28.09
C ILE A 106 -7.37 -16.84 29.61
N LYS A 107 -6.80 -15.75 30.12
CA LYS A 107 -6.65 -15.50 31.56
C LYS A 107 -7.99 -15.45 32.30
N SER A 108 -9.06 -15.11 31.61
CA SER A 108 -10.41 -15.13 32.19
C SER A 108 -11.06 -16.53 32.24
N GLN A 109 -10.56 -17.47 31.45
CA GLN A 109 -11.18 -18.79 31.26
C GLN A 109 -10.35 -19.96 31.81
N GLU A 110 -9.01 -19.82 31.78
CA GLU A 110 -8.08 -20.90 32.15
C GLU A 110 -7.91 -21.00 33.68
N GLN A 111 -7.98 -22.22 34.19
CA GLN A 111 -7.87 -22.52 35.62
C GLN A 111 -6.40 -22.74 36.03
N ASP A 112 -5.59 -23.34 35.16
CA ASP A 112 -4.17 -23.61 35.39
C ASP A 112 -3.31 -22.82 34.39
N LEU A 113 -3.10 -21.52 34.68
CA LEU A 113 -2.33 -20.63 33.84
C LEU A 113 -0.84 -21.01 33.77
N GLU A 114 -0.28 -21.63 34.81
CA GLU A 114 1.15 -21.96 34.82
C GLU A 114 1.44 -23.09 33.83
N ASP A 115 0.64 -24.15 33.82
CA ASP A 115 0.75 -25.23 32.84
C ASP A 115 0.49 -24.71 31.40
N TRP A 116 -0.58 -23.92 31.27
CA TRP A 116 -0.88 -23.31 29.97
C TRP A 116 0.27 -22.46 29.41
N TYR A 117 0.93 -21.62 30.25
CA TYR A 117 2.08 -20.85 29.84
C TYR A 117 3.23 -21.72 29.40
N GLN A 118 3.53 -22.78 30.14
CA GLN A 118 4.61 -23.70 29.83
C GLN A 118 4.41 -24.38 28.47
N VAL A 119 3.20 -24.90 28.22
CA VAL A 119 2.84 -25.55 26.95
C VAL A 119 2.91 -24.54 25.79
N THR A 120 2.29 -23.37 25.97
CA THR A 120 2.20 -22.33 24.92
C THR A 120 3.56 -21.75 24.53
N LEU A 121 4.44 -21.46 25.52
CA LEU A 121 5.78 -20.97 25.25
C LEU A 121 6.60 -21.99 24.45
N ASN A 122 6.53 -23.28 24.79
CA ASN A 122 7.17 -24.35 24.03
C ASN A 122 6.67 -24.43 22.58
N GLN A 123 5.35 -24.28 22.37
CA GLN A 123 4.75 -24.27 21.04
C GLN A 123 5.24 -23.06 20.23
N LEU A 124 5.23 -21.85 20.81
CA LEU A 124 5.69 -20.62 20.16
C LEU A 124 7.19 -20.68 19.81
N VAL A 125 8.03 -21.24 20.68
CA VAL A 125 9.46 -21.46 20.38
C VAL A 125 9.62 -22.34 19.14
N ARG A 126 8.86 -23.43 19.00
CA ARG A 126 8.91 -24.30 17.81
C ARG A 126 8.49 -23.56 16.54
N VAL A 127 7.40 -22.75 16.60
CA VAL A 127 6.97 -21.93 15.43
C VAL A 127 8.02 -20.90 15.10
N CYS A 128 8.57 -20.17 16.09
CA CYS A 128 9.63 -19.18 15.87
C CYS A 128 10.88 -19.80 15.24
N ARG A 129 11.33 -20.97 15.67
CA ARG A 129 12.46 -21.69 15.06
C ARG A 129 12.21 -21.97 13.58
N ASN A 130 11.01 -22.41 13.23
CA ASN A 130 10.65 -22.68 11.83
C ASN A 130 10.69 -21.43 10.97
N VAL A 131 10.03 -20.33 11.40
CA VAL A 131 9.99 -19.09 10.61
C VAL A 131 11.33 -18.39 10.52
N SER A 132 12.18 -18.51 11.54
CA SER A 132 13.52 -17.91 11.58
C SER A 132 14.57 -18.66 10.78
N SER A 133 14.36 -19.93 10.46
CA SER A 133 15.33 -20.83 9.83
C SER A 133 15.86 -20.37 8.46
N LYS A 134 15.12 -19.51 7.78
CA LYS A 134 15.51 -18.93 6.47
C LYS A 134 16.32 -17.63 6.57
N TYR A 135 16.63 -17.16 7.78
CA TYR A 135 17.33 -15.90 8.02
C TYR A 135 18.64 -16.08 8.77
N THR A 136 19.53 -15.09 8.65
CA THR A 136 20.73 -15.02 9.48
C THR A 136 20.38 -14.74 10.93
N ARG A 137 21.22 -15.22 11.86
CA ARG A 137 21.10 -14.88 13.29
C ARG A 137 21.07 -13.36 13.53
N SER A 138 21.88 -12.61 12.78
CA SER A 138 21.93 -11.15 12.86
C SER A 138 20.60 -10.50 12.47
N LYS A 139 19.93 -10.97 11.39
CA LYS A 139 18.62 -10.46 10.98
C LYS A 139 17.55 -10.77 12.02
N VAL A 140 17.53 -11.99 12.55
CA VAL A 140 16.61 -12.40 13.62
C VAL A 140 16.83 -11.53 14.85
N ARG A 141 18.11 -11.36 15.30
CA ARG A 141 18.45 -10.52 16.47
C ARG A 141 17.95 -9.06 16.33
N LYS A 142 18.08 -8.47 15.13
CA LYS A 142 17.59 -7.10 14.87
C LYS A 142 16.05 -6.99 14.91
N ALA A 143 15.35 -8.10 14.73
CA ALA A 143 13.90 -8.17 14.81
C ALA A 143 13.38 -8.38 16.24
N LEU A 144 14.24 -8.78 17.17
CA LEU A 144 13.88 -9.06 18.55
C LEU A 144 13.72 -7.78 19.38
N PRO A 145 12.77 -7.76 20.34
CA PRO A 145 12.70 -6.71 21.34
C PRO A 145 13.96 -6.74 22.22
N LYS A 146 14.50 -5.56 22.53
CA LYS A 146 15.80 -5.43 23.22
C LYS A 146 15.85 -6.17 24.55
N GLU A 147 14.76 -6.13 25.31
CA GLU A 147 14.65 -6.73 26.64
C GLU A 147 14.69 -8.27 26.65
N PHE A 148 14.17 -8.92 25.59
CA PHE A 148 14.12 -10.38 25.47
C PHE A 148 15.13 -10.95 24.46
N SER A 149 15.92 -10.09 23.85
CA SER A 149 16.78 -10.48 22.72
C SER A 149 17.72 -11.66 23.04
N TYR A 150 18.39 -11.63 24.21
CA TYR A 150 19.28 -12.71 24.63
C TYR A 150 18.50 -14.00 24.87
N ILE A 151 17.43 -13.96 25.66
CA ILE A 151 16.65 -15.14 26.07
C ILE A 151 16.02 -15.82 24.86
N ILE A 152 15.41 -15.03 23.94
CA ILE A 152 14.83 -15.59 22.71
C ILE A 152 15.90 -16.22 21.81
N GLN A 153 17.09 -15.62 21.71
CA GLN A 153 18.20 -16.23 20.96
C GLN A 153 18.60 -17.58 21.54
N GLU A 154 18.76 -17.71 22.87
CA GLU A 154 19.02 -18.98 23.50
C GLU A 154 17.95 -20.02 23.17
N LEU A 155 16.68 -19.69 23.35
CA LEU A 155 15.56 -20.58 23.05
C LEU A 155 15.48 -20.99 21.58
N LEU A 156 15.88 -20.12 20.64
CA LEU A 156 15.84 -20.42 19.21
C LEU A 156 16.99 -21.32 18.75
N HIS A 157 18.17 -21.23 19.40
CA HIS A 157 19.37 -21.90 18.92
C HIS A 157 19.72 -23.18 19.68
N GLU A 158 19.25 -23.30 20.92
CA GLU A 158 19.50 -24.51 21.68
C GLU A 158 18.57 -25.65 21.25
N SER A 159 19.15 -26.83 21.09
CA SER A 159 18.39 -28.02 20.69
C SER A 159 17.77 -28.68 21.92
N SER A 160 16.43 -28.82 21.92
CA SER A 160 15.72 -29.61 22.92
C SER A 160 15.88 -31.14 22.74
N VAL A 161 16.66 -31.56 21.74
CA VAL A 161 16.89 -33.01 21.46
C VAL A 161 17.98 -33.61 22.37
N GLU A 162 18.93 -32.77 22.86
CA GLU A 162 19.93 -33.21 23.82
C GLU A 162 19.40 -33.10 25.26
N PRO A 163 19.43 -34.16 26.09
CA PRO A 163 18.87 -34.16 27.43
C PRO A 163 19.35 -33.02 28.33
N ASN A 164 20.61 -32.67 28.27
CA ASN A 164 21.20 -31.58 29.08
C ASN A 164 20.68 -30.20 28.65
N LYS A 165 20.34 -30.02 27.38
CA LYS A 165 19.82 -28.79 26.83
C LYS A 165 18.33 -28.65 27.04
N SER A 166 17.57 -29.75 27.10
CA SER A 166 16.15 -29.73 27.43
C SER A 166 15.92 -29.11 28.81
N ALA A 167 16.64 -29.60 29.83
CA ALA A 167 16.55 -29.09 31.20
C ALA A 167 16.88 -27.58 31.28
N TYR A 168 17.86 -27.11 30.49
CA TYR A 168 18.20 -25.68 30.42
C TYR A 168 17.09 -24.85 29.83
N VAL A 169 16.47 -25.28 28.69
CA VAL A 169 15.37 -24.61 28.06
C VAL A 169 14.14 -24.57 28.97
N ASP A 170 13.82 -25.71 29.61
CA ASP A 170 12.69 -25.82 30.56
C ASP A 170 12.87 -24.86 31.75
N GLN A 171 14.13 -24.76 32.29
CA GLN A 171 14.42 -23.82 33.37
C GLN A 171 14.26 -22.37 32.96
N ILE A 172 14.63 -21.98 31.72
CA ILE A 172 14.40 -20.63 31.21
C ILE A 172 12.90 -20.34 31.19
N ILE A 173 12.09 -21.26 30.64
CA ILE A 173 10.64 -21.08 30.55
C ILE A 173 10.01 -20.98 31.95
N CYS A 174 10.35 -21.88 32.88
CA CYS A 174 9.89 -21.80 34.26
C CYS A 174 10.25 -20.46 34.92
N THR A 175 11.46 -19.94 34.64
CA THR A 175 11.89 -18.66 35.20
C THR A 175 11.12 -17.47 34.60
N ILE A 176 10.80 -17.48 33.30
CA ILE A 176 9.94 -16.47 32.66
C ILE A 176 8.57 -16.44 33.35
N ILE A 177 7.98 -17.60 33.61
CA ILE A 177 6.68 -17.75 34.25
C ILE A 177 6.75 -17.25 35.72
N SER A 178 7.70 -17.76 36.50
CA SER A 178 7.83 -17.44 37.93
C SER A 178 8.17 -15.97 38.20
N THR A 179 8.79 -15.28 37.25
CA THR A 179 9.08 -13.84 37.30
C THR A 179 7.91 -12.96 36.83
N GLY A 180 6.76 -13.55 36.43
CA GLY A 180 5.58 -12.83 35.96
C GLY A 180 5.75 -12.14 34.59
N ARG A 181 6.69 -12.61 33.74
CA ARG A 181 6.98 -12.02 32.43
C ARG A 181 6.42 -12.86 31.25
N ALA A 182 5.57 -13.86 31.53
CA ALA A 182 5.04 -14.76 30.50
C ALA A 182 4.22 -14.04 29.43
N ASP A 183 3.34 -13.13 29.83
CA ASP A 183 2.50 -12.37 28.89
C ASP A 183 3.34 -11.56 27.90
N ASP A 184 4.24 -10.73 28.41
CA ASP A 184 5.14 -9.89 27.60
C ASP A 184 5.98 -10.75 26.65
N PHE A 185 6.42 -11.92 27.13
CA PHE A 185 7.24 -12.81 26.33
C PHE A 185 6.46 -13.50 25.22
N ILE A 186 5.21 -13.93 25.49
CA ILE A 186 4.28 -14.48 24.48
C ILE A 186 3.99 -13.44 23.41
N ILE A 187 3.66 -12.20 23.80
CA ILE A 187 3.41 -11.09 22.86
C ILE A 187 4.65 -10.87 21.97
N ALA A 188 5.85 -10.82 22.57
CA ALA A 188 7.09 -10.66 21.85
C ALA A 188 7.34 -11.77 20.83
N MET A 189 7.08 -13.04 21.21
CA MET A 189 7.21 -14.19 20.33
C MET A 189 6.21 -14.19 19.19
N CYS A 190 4.94 -13.85 19.45
CA CYS A 190 3.90 -13.74 18.44
C CYS A 190 4.22 -12.64 17.40
N ASN A 191 4.63 -11.46 17.87
CA ASN A 191 5.05 -10.36 17.02
C ASN A 191 6.28 -10.72 16.18
N LEU A 192 7.22 -11.47 16.73
CA LEU A 192 8.38 -11.99 16.00
C LEU A 192 7.97 -12.98 14.89
N ILE A 193 7.04 -13.89 15.16
CA ILE A 193 6.51 -14.84 14.17
C ILE A 193 5.87 -14.09 13.00
N GLN A 194 5.01 -13.12 13.29
CA GLN A 194 4.38 -12.28 12.26
C GLN A 194 5.44 -11.57 11.41
N ARG A 195 6.39 -10.88 12.06
CA ARG A 195 7.46 -10.11 11.42
C ARG A 195 8.37 -10.94 10.52
N LEU A 196 8.70 -12.19 10.92
CA LEU A 196 9.58 -13.08 10.17
C LEU A 196 8.86 -13.88 9.08
N THR A 197 7.53 -13.89 9.07
CA THR A 197 6.77 -14.62 8.03
C THR A 197 6.74 -13.87 6.72
N ILE A 198 6.57 -12.55 6.75
CA ILE A 198 6.63 -11.65 5.58
C ILE A 198 7.93 -10.86 5.63
N ASP A 199 8.77 -10.97 4.60
CA ASP A 199 10.04 -10.24 4.51
C ASP A 199 9.91 -8.86 3.90
N LEU A 200 9.04 -8.73 2.89
CA LEU A 200 8.73 -7.49 2.19
C LEU A 200 7.24 -7.47 1.82
N LEU A 201 6.61 -6.33 2.05
CA LEU A 201 5.22 -6.07 1.73
C LEU A 201 5.13 -5.02 0.63
N HIS A 202 4.47 -5.36 -0.48
CA HIS A 202 4.18 -4.43 -1.58
C HIS A 202 2.70 -4.04 -1.54
N ILE A 203 2.40 -2.75 -1.50
CA ILE A 203 1.05 -2.22 -1.60
C ILE A 203 0.88 -1.56 -2.97
N ILE A 204 0.05 -2.16 -3.81
CA ILE A 204 -0.18 -1.70 -5.19
C ILE A 204 -1.30 -0.65 -5.23
N GLY A 205 -1.18 0.35 -4.37
CA GLY A 205 -2.04 1.54 -4.33
C GLY A 205 -3.43 1.37 -3.75
N ASP A 206 -4.13 2.50 -3.74
CA ASP A 206 -5.50 2.69 -3.26
C ASP A 206 -5.71 2.23 -1.81
N ILE A 207 -4.92 2.83 -0.91
CA ILE A 207 -5.09 2.67 0.55
C ILE A 207 -6.31 3.45 1.01
N TYR A 208 -6.54 4.63 0.43
CA TYR A 208 -7.55 5.59 0.85
C TYR A 208 -8.91 5.35 0.21
N ASP A 209 -9.91 6.05 0.77
CA ASP A 209 -11.31 6.12 0.39
C ASP A 209 -12.13 4.83 0.58
N ARG A 210 -13.44 4.95 0.53
CA ARG A 210 -14.48 3.92 0.63
C ARG A 210 -14.68 3.32 2.01
N GLY A 211 -13.65 2.70 2.63
CA GLY A 211 -13.70 2.21 4.01
C GLY A 211 -13.25 3.27 5.02
N PRO A 212 -13.54 3.08 6.32
CA PRO A 212 -13.32 4.09 7.36
C PRO A 212 -11.92 4.12 7.94
N GLY A 213 -11.09 3.09 7.71
CA GLY A 213 -9.85 2.84 8.44
C GLY A 213 -8.56 3.18 7.68
N ALA A 214 -8.59 4.02 6.63
CA ALA A 214 -7.37 4.34 5.86
C ALA A 214 -6.24 4.90 6.73
N HIS A 215 -6.56 5.75 7.71
CA HIS A 215 -5.59 6.29 8.66
C HIS A 215 -5.01 5.23 9.59
N LEU A 216 -5.77 4.17 9.93
CA LEU A 216 -5.31 3.03 10.74
C LEU A 216 -4.39 2.12 9.92
N ILE A 217 -4.70 1.91 8.65
CA ILE A 217 -3.81 1.19 7.71
C ILE A 217 -2.47 1.93 7.61
N MET A 218 -2.50 3.25 7.47
CA MET A 218 -1.28 4.07 7.40
C MET A 218 -0.48 4.04 8.71
N ASP A 219 -1.13 4.02 9.89
CA ASP A 219 -0.45 3.82 11.17
C ASP A 219 0.31 2.47 11.18
N ILE A 220 -0.34 1.39 10.75
CA ILE A 220 0.28 0.05 10.65
C ILE A 220 1.47 0.08 9.68
N LEU A 221 1.30 0.64 8.49
CA LEU A 221 2.34 0.68 7.46
C LEU A 221 3.55 1.51 7.87
N CYS A 222 3.34 2.69 8.49
CA CYS A 222 4.44 3.55 8.93
C CYS A 222 5.32 2.90 10.00
N ASP A 223 4.77 1.96 10.77
CA ASP A 223 5.49 1.19 11.78
C ASP A 223 5.94 -0.18 11.26
N TYR A 224 5.58 -0.54 10.01
CA TYR A 224 5.93 -1.83 9.43
C TYR A 224 7.41 -1.89 9.06
N HIS A 225 8.03 -3.07 9.25
CA HIS A 225 9.48 -3.23 9.17
C HIS A 225 10.09 -3.11 7.76
N ASN A 226 9.33 -3.43 6.71
CA ASN A 226 9.82 -3.34 5.32
C ASN A 226 8.64 -3.39 4.34
N PHE A 227 8.35 -2.29 3.66
CA PHE A 227 7.29 -2.20 2.67
C PHE A 227 7.58 -1.12 1.63
N ASP A 228 6.91 -1.20 0.50
CA ASP A 228 6.80 -0.14 -0.49
C ASP A 228 5.35 0.03 -0.98
N VAL A 229 5.08 1.17 -1.64
CA VAL A 229 3.75 1.53 -2.14
C VAL A 229 3.86 2.07 -3.55
N GLN A 230 3.03 1.56 -4.48
CA GLN A 230 2.83 2.18 -5.78
C GLN A 230 1.55 3.02 -5.69
N TRP A 231 1.67 4.35 -5.82
CA TRP A 231 0.56 5.27 -5.57
C TRP A 231 -0.62 5.02 -6.50
N GLY A 232 -1.81 4.88 -5.92
CA GLY A 232 -3.08 4.78 -6.62
C GLY A 232 -3.75 6.14 -6.87
N ASN A 233 -4.81 6.15 -7.67
CA ASN A 233 -5.54 7.39 -7.96
C ASN A 233 -6.25 7.98 -6.73
N HIS A 234 -6.75 7.14 -5.82
CA HIS A 234 -7.31 7.61 -4.56
C HIS A 234 -6.21 8.16 -3.63
N ASP A 235 -5.03 7.53 -3.62
CA ASP A 235 -3.90 8.00 -2.82
C ASP A 235 -3.41 9.39 -3.29
N ILE A 236 -3.27 9.58 -4.60
CA ILE A 236 -2.89 10.87 -5.19
C ILE A 236 -3.86 11.99 -4.82
N LEU A 237 -5.15 11.68 -4.74
CA LEU A 237 -6.15 12.64 -4.31
C LEU A 237 -5.90 13.14 -2.88
N TRP A 238 -5.57 12.23 -1.95
CA TRP A 238 -5.19 12.57 -0.57
C TRP A 238 -3.83 13.28 -0.48
N MET A 239 -2.87 12.90 -1.31
CA MET A 239 -1.57 13.58 -1.43
C MET A 239 -1.76 15.02 -1.94
N GLY A 240 -2.65 15.23 -2.91
CA GLY A 240 -3.06 16.54 -3.40
C GLY A 240 -3.72 17.38 -2.31
N ALA A 241 -4.65 16.82 -1.57
CA ALA A 241 -5.30 17.50 -0.45
C ALA A 241 -4.28 17.90 0.63
N ALA A 242 -3.35 17.03 0.97
CA ALA A 242 -2.27 17.31 1.93
C ALA A 242 -1.26 18.35 1.43
N SER A 243 -1.13 18.55 0.10
CA SER A 243 -0.31 19.62 -0.49
C SER A 243 -1.00 20.99 -0.47
N GLY A 244 -2.30 21.02 -0.13
CA GLY A 244 -3.14 22.22 -0.14
C GLY A 244 -3.90 22.45 -1.44
N ASN A 245 -3.99 21.45 -2.35
CA ASN A 245 -4.80 21.57 -3.56
C ASN A 245 -6.30 21.55 -3.20
N LEU A 246 -6.99 22.67 -3.45
CA LEU A 246 -8.37 22.89 -3.01
C LEU A 246 -9.35 21.92 -3.67
N VAL A 247 -9.13 21.58 -4.93
CA VAL A 247 -10.00 20.64 -5.65
C VAL A 247 -9.83 19.24 -5.09
N SER A 248 -8.60 18.83 -4.78
CA SER A 248 -8.31 17.55 -4.13
C SER A 248 -8.95 17.49 -2.74
N ILE A 249 -8.88 18.56 -1.95
CA ILE A 249 -9.56 18.68 -0.66
C ILE A 249 -11.06 18.49 -0.80
N ALA A 250 -11.70 19.19 -1.76
CA ALA A 250 -13.13 19.05 -2.01
C ALA A 250 -13.50 17.62 -2.43
N ASN A 251 -12.71 16.98 -3.28
CA ASN A 251 -12.91 15.58 -3.69
C ASN A 251 -12.79 14.60 -2.53
N VAL A 252 -11.76 14.74 -1.69
CA VAL A 252 -11.55 13.90 -0.49
C VAL A 252 -12.75 13.98 0.44
N ILE A 253 -13.20 15.20 0.76
CA ILE A 253 -14.37 15.41 1.64
C ILE A 253 -15.63 14.82 0.99
N ARG A 254 -15.85 15.07 -0.30
CA ARG A 254 -16.98 14.51 -1.05
C ARG A 254 -16.98 12.97 -1.00
N MET A 255 -15.83 12.34 -1.17
CA MET A 255 -15.71 10.87 -1.11
C MET A 255 -16.01 10.35 0.30
N CYS A 256 -15.48 10.98 1.34
CA CYS A 256 -15.77 10.60 2.72
C CYS A 256 -17.25 10.74 3.07
N LEU A 257 -17.91 11.84 2.65
CA LEU A 257 -19.34 12.03 2.85
C LEU A 257 -20.19 11.01 2.07
N ARG A 258 -19.79 10.72 0.83
CA ARG A 258 -20.48 9.72 -0.02
C ARG A 258 -20.53 8.34 0.61
N PHE A 259 -19.47 7.93 1.31
CA PHE A 259 -19.37 6.62 1.96
C PHE A 259 -19.66 6.65 3.46
N GLY A 260 -19.96 7.83 4.03
CA GLY A 260 -20.24 7.99 5.46
C GLY A 260 -19.01 7.87 6.37
N ASN A 261 -17.82 8.13 5.85
CA ASN A 261 -16.53 7.91 6.52
C ASN A 261 -15.91 9.20 7.08
N MET A 262 -16.73 10.11 7.67
CA MET A 262 -16.23 11.35 8.26
C MET A 262 -15.20 11.10 9.37
N ALA A 263 -15.33 10.00 10.11
CA ALA A 263 -14.38 9.62 11.15
C ALA A 263 -12.93 9.55 10.66
N THR A 264 -12.69 9.19 9.38
CA THR A 264 -11.34 9.24 8.80
C THR A 264 -10.79 10.66 8.80
N LEU A 265 -11.62 11.67 8.49
CA LEU A 265 -11.22 13.08 8.51
C LEU A 265 -11.13 13.63 9.92
N GLU A 266 -12.19 13.48 10.71
CA GLU A 266 -12.33 14.12 12.03
C GLU A 266 -11.49 13.41 13.09
N ASP A 267 -11.73 12.13 13.34
CA ASP A 267 -11.02 11.36 14.37
C ASP A 267 -9.62 10.94 13.90
N GLY A 268 -9.50 10.57 12.62
CA GLY A 268 -8.27 10.11 12.04
C GLY A 268 -7.23 11.21 11.86
N TYR A 269 -7.62 12.32 11.25
CA TYR A 269 -6.69 13.39 10.86
C TYR A 269 -6.94 14.74 11.56
N GLY A 270 -7.98 14.86 12.37
CA GLY A 270 -8.32 16.09 13.07
C GLY A 270 -8.84 17.21 12.15
N ILE A 271 -9.41 16.86 11.00
CA ILE A 271 -9.98 17.81 10.05
C ILE A 271 -11.36 18.25 10.53
N ASN A 272 -11.49 19.54 10.82
CA ASN A 272 -12.75 20.09 11.33
C ASN A 272 -13.78 20.31 10.21
N LEU A 273 -14.86 19.52 10.21
CA LEU A 273 -15.96 19.62 9.24
C LEU A 273 -17.11 20.54 9.71
N LEU A 274 -17.07 21.09 10.94
CA LEU A 274 -18.11 21.99 11.45
C LEU A 274 -18.38 23.21 10.56
N PRO A 275 -17.37 23.88 9.95
CA PRO A 275 -17.62 24.96 9.01
C PRO A 275 -18.47 24.53 7.80
N LEU A 276 -18.22 23.32 7.26
CA LEU A 276 -18.99 22.77 6.14
C LEU A 276 -20.42 22.41 6.58
N ALA A 277 -20.59 21.84 7.77
CA ALA A 277 -21.89 21.51 8.33
C ALA A 277 -22.75 22.79 8.51
N THR A 278 -22.17 23.87 9.07
CA THR A 278 -22.84 25.15 9.26
C THR A 278 -23.26 25.74 7.92
N PHE A 279 -22.33 25.84 6.96
CA PHE A 279 -22.63 26.35 5.61
C PHE A 279 -23.70 25.53 4.91
N ALA A 280 -23.64 24.19 5.00
CA ALA A 280 -24.61 23.31 4.37
C ALA A 280 -26.02 23.47 4.94
N MET A 281 -26.17 23.65 6.26
CA MET A 281 -27.45 23.94 6.90
C MET A 281 -28.01 25.32 6.50
N GLU A 282 -27.16 26.31 6.33
CA GLU A 282 -27.58 27.65 5.89
C GLU A 282 -28.00 27.68 4.42
N ALA A 283 -27.21 27.05 3.54
CA ALA A 283 -27.44 27.10 2.09
C ALA A 283 -28.51 26.09 1.60
N TYR A 284 -28.59 24.90 2.25
CA TYR A 284 -29.39 23.76 1.81
C TYR A 284 -30.31 23.22 2.91
N GLY A 285 -30.64 24.02 3.96
CA GLY A 285 -31.44 23.57 5.11
C GLY A 285 -32.79 23.00 4.77
N ASP A 286 -33.50 23.61 3.79
CA ASP A 286 -34.82 23.17 3.30
C ASP A 286 -34.74 22.12 2.18
N ASP A 287 -33.53 21.83 1.66
CA ASP A 287 -33.32 20.84 0.59
C ASP A 287 -33.24 19.43 1.16
N PRO A 288 -33.99 18.45 0.66
CA PRO A 288 -33.86 17.06 1.05
C PRO A 288 -32.52 16.41 0.62
N CYS A 289 -31.83 17.00 -0.36
CA CYS A 289 -30.55 16.52 -0.92
C CYS A 289 -30.56 15.01 -1.27
N ALA A 290 -31.67 14.50 -1.79
CA ALA A 290 -31.94 13.07 -1.98
C ALA A 290 -30.88 12.35 -2.86
N LEU A 291 -30.30 13.07 -3.84
CA LEU A 291 -29.26 12.54 -4.74
C LEU A 291 -27.91 12.35 -4.03
N PHE A 292 -27.73 12.95 -2.87
CA PHE A 292 -26.47 13.01 -2.13
C PHE A 292 -26.46 12.19 -0.86
N MET A 293 -27.50 11.36 -0.65
CA MET A 293 -27.57 10.46 0.49
C MET A 293 -26.33 9.54 0.55
N PRO A 294 -25.73 9.36 1.74
CA PRO A 294 -24.55 8.51 1.88
C PRO A 294 -24.86 7.04 1.56
N LYS A 295 -23.90 6.34 0.97
CA LYS A 295 -23.99 4.91 0.67
C LYS A 295 -23.62 4.08 1.89
N THR A 296 -24.47 4.01 2.89
CA THR A 296 -24.22 3.39 4.19
C THR A 296 -24.64 1.92 4.30
N LYS A 297 -25.06 1.26 3.23
CA LYS A 297 -25.49 -0.16 3.26
C LYS A 297 -24.48 -1.13 3.88
N PHE A 298 -23.21 -0.74 3.96
CA PHE A 298 -22.11 -1.53 4.47
C PHE A 298 -21.46 -0.90 5.73
N ALA A 299 -22.05 0.18 6.28
CA ALA A 299 -21.59 0.76 7.53
C ALA A 299 -21.98 -0.13 8.72
N ASP A 300 -21.05 -0.32 9.66
CA ASP A 300 -21.27 -1.16 10.83
C ASP A 300 -22.32 -0.57 11.81
N ASN A 301 -22.60 0.73 11.71
CA ASN A 301 -23.60 1.43 12.53
C ASN A 301 -24.63 2.16 11.64
N ALA A 302 -25.90 1.96 11.96
CA ALA A 302 -26.99 2.71 11.36
C ALA A 302 -26.91 4.18 11.82
N MET A 303 -26.83 5.12 10.88
CA MET A 303 -26.91 6.54 11.16
C MET A 303 -28.36 6.97 11.37
N ASP A 304 -28.63 7.89 12.30
CA ASP A 304 -29.94 8.47 12.46
C ASP A 304 -30.30 9.38 11.26
N GLU A 305 -31.59 9.64 11.09
CA GLU A 305 -32.12 10.37 9.94
C GLU A 305 -31.61 11.82 9.87
N LYS A 306 -31.38 12.49 11.00
CA LYS A 306 -30.90 13.88 11.06
C LYS A 306 -29.44 13.93 10.62
N THR A 307 -28.62 13.03 11.12
CA THR A 307 -27.21 12.90 10.70
C THR A 307 -27.10 12.56 9.22
N THR A 308 -27.91 11.62 8.73
CA THR A 308 -27.94 11.25 7.31
C THR A 308 -28.31 12.43 6.42
N ARG A 309 -29.32 13.23 6.83
CA ARG A 309 -29.73 14.44 6.10
C ARG A 309 -28.62 15.50 6.09
N LEU A 310 -27.99 15.76 7.22
CA LEU A 310 -26.87 16.71 7.30
C LEU A 310 -25.70 16.29 6.40
N ILE A 311 -25.33 15.01 6.40
CA ILE A 311 -24.31 14.47 5.52
C ILE A 311 -24.68 14.70 4.05
N ALA A 312 -25.94 14.49 3.67
CA ALA A 312 -26.41 14.73 2.30
C ALA A 312 -26.31 16.21 1.90
N GLN A 313 -26.64 17.13 2.82
CA GLN A 313 -26.50 18.57 2.61
C GLN A 313 -25.03 18.98 2.45
N MET A 314 -24.14 18.49 3.34
CA MET A 314 -22.69 18.70 3.25
C MET A 314 -22.12 18.13 1.94
N HIS A 315 -22.56 16.95 1.54
CA HIS A 315 -22.14 16.28 0.29
C HIS A 315 -22.53 17.12 -0.93
N LYS A 316 -23.76 17.61 -0.99
CA LYS A 316 -24.22 18.51 -2.06
C LYS A 316 -23.38 19.78 -2.08
N ALA A 317 -23.22 20.45 -0.93
CA ALA A 317 -22.47 21.69 -0.80
C ALA A 317 -21.05 21.56 -1.35
N ILE A 318 -20.30 20.58 -0.85
CA ILE A 318 -18.90 20.39 -1.28
C ILE A 318 -18.80 19.93 -2.74
N THR A 319 -19.82 19.24 -3.29
CA THR A 319 -19.85 18.83 -4.69
C THR A 319 -19.98 20.03 -5.62
N ILE A 320 -20.84 21.00 -5.28
CA ILE A 320 -20.97 22.24 -6.07
C ILE A 320 -19.67 23.05 -6.00
N ILE A 321 -19.09 23.20 -4.82
CA ILE A 321 -17.79 23.87 -4.64
C ILE A 321 -16.69 23.17 -5.45
N GLN A 322 -16.65 21.84 -5.45
CA GLN A 322 -15.71 21.07 -6.25
C GLN A 322 -15.80 21.43 -7.74
N PHE A 323 -16.98 21.47 -8.32
CA PHE A 323 -17.14 21.79 -9.75
C PHE A 323 -16.70 23.22 -10.07
N LYS A 324 -16.93 24.18 -9.16
CA LYS A 324 -16.44 25.55 -9.33
C LYS A 324 -14.91 25.58 -9.36
N LEU A 325 -14.26 24.94 -8.37
CA LEU A 325 -12.80 24.87 -8.26
C LEU A 325 -12.16 24.11 -9.43
N GLU A 326 -12.80 23.02 -9.92
CA GLU A 326 -12.35 22.31 -11.14
C GLU A 326 -12.32 23.25 -12.35
N GLY A 327 -13.36 24.04 -12.54
CA GLY A 327 -13.43 25.01 -13.63
C GLY A 327 -12.35 26.07 -13.59
N GLU A 328 -11.89 26.47 -12.41
CA GLU A 328 -10.75 27.39 -12.27
C GLU A 328 -9.43 26.76 -12.75
N ILE A 329 -9.17 25.48 -12.43
CA ILE A 329 -7.99 24.80 -12.94
C ILE A 329 -8.07 24.62 -14.45
N ILE A 330 -9.21 24.15 -14.98
CA ILE A 330 -9.38 23.90 -16.41
C ILE A 330 -9.17 25.18 -17.22
N ARG A 331 -9.71 26.33 -16.76
CA ARG A 331 -9.54 27.64 -17.42
C ARG A 331 -8.04 28.09 -17.49
N ARG A 332 -7.24 27.82 -16.43
CA ARG A 332 -5.83 28.21 -16.43
C ARG A 332 -4.89 27.15 -17.03
N ARG A 333 -5.40 25.93 -17.26
CA ARG A 333 -4.67 24.79 -17.83
C ARG A 333 -5.39 24.20 -19.06
N PRO A 334 -5.56 24.97 -20.14
CA PRO A 334 -6.24 24.46 -21.33
C PRO A 334 -5.52 23.24 -21.94
N GLU A 335 -4.22 23.09 -21.68
CA GLU A 335 -3.43 21.93 -22.10
C GLU A 335 -3.88 20.60 -21.44
N PHE A 336 -4.67 20.63 -20.37
CA PHE A 336 -5.26 19.42 -19.78
C PHE A 336 -6.42 18.86 -20.61
N GLU A 337 -6.96 19.65 -21.55
CA GLU A 337 -8.05 19.24 -22.46
C GLU A 337 -9.25 18.59 -21.72
N MET A 338 -9.72 19.26 -20.67
CA MET A 338 -10.82 18.80 -19.80
C MET A 338 -12.08 19.68 -19.90
N ASP A 339 -12.28 20.39 -21.03
CA ASP A 339 -13.41 21.28 -21.23
C ASP A 339 -14.77 20.58 -21.16
N ASP A 340 -14.80 19.27 -21.45
CA ASP A 340 -15.97 18.41 -21.32
C ASP A 340 -16.53 18.34 -19.88
N ARG A 341 -15.72 18.69 -18.88
CA ARG A 341 -16.13 18.80 -17.47
C ARG A 341 -16.73 20.16 -17.11
N MET A 342 -16.58 21.15 -17.98
CA MET A 342 -17.06 22.50 -17.74
C MET A 342 -18.56 22.63 -18.04
N LEU A 343 -19.40 21.93 -17.27
CA LEU A 343 -20.84 21.84 -17.53
C LEU A 343 -21.68 22.94 -16.84
N LEU A 344 -21.15 23.66 -15.83
CA LEU A 344 -21.91 24.63 -15.06
C LEU A 344 -22.42 25.80 -15.92
N HIS A 345 -21.68 26.24 -16.94
CA HIS A 345 -22.11 27.33 -17.83
C HIS A 345 -23.06 26.88 -18.94
N HIS A 346 -23.29 25.56 -19.07
CA HIS A 346 -24.29 24.99 -20.00
C HIS A 346 -25.67 24.73 -19.34
N ILE A 347 -25.84 25.14 -18.08
CA ILE A 347 -27.06 24.92 -17.32
C ILE A 347 -28.05 26.05 -17.55
N ASP A 348 -29.30 25.71 -17.88
CA ASP A 348 -30.47 26.58 -17.82
C ASP A 348 -31.34 26.18 -16.61
N LEU A 349 -31.14 26.86 -15.49
CA LEU A 349 -31.91 26.59 -14.26
C LEU A 349 -33.39 26.87 -14.40
N LYS A 350 -33.81 27.79 -15.32
CA LYS A 350 -35.24 28.11 -15.53
C LYS A 350 -35.94 26.96 -16.24
N ARG A 351 -35.27 26.34 -17.20
CA ARG A 351 -35.77 25.15 -17.91
C ARG A 351 -35.48 23.84 -17.19
N GLY A 352 -34.58 23.86 -16.21
CA GLY A 352 -34.13 22.67 -15.51
C GLY A 352 -33.33 21.69 -16.40
N VAL A 353 -32.52 22.22 -17.32
CA VAL A 353 -31.75 21.40 -18.27
C VAL A 353 -30.29 21.81 -18.31
N VAL A 354 -29.44 20.88 -18.76
CA VAL A 354 -28.05 21.11 -19.12
C VAL A 354 -27.84 20.72 -20.58
N HIS A 355 -27.09 21.54 -21.33
CA HIS A 355 -26.78 21.29 -22.73
C HIS A 355 -25.44 20.57 -22.87
N ILE A 356 -25.44 19.35 -23.42
CA ILE A 356 -24.22 18.52 -23.64
C ILE A 356 -24.28 17.98 -25.07
N ASP A 357 -23.23 18.19 -25.85
CA ASP A 357 -23.05 17.67 -27.21
C ASP A 357 -24.26 17.91 -28.14
N GLY A 358 -24.85 19.12 -28.08
CA GLY A 358 -25.97 19.52 -28.94
C GLY A 358 -27.34 19.02 -28.49
N LYS A 359 -27.44 18.40 -27.29
CA LYS A 359 -28.69 17.86 -26.72
C LYS A 359 -28.95 18.42 -25.33
N ASP A 360 -30.24 18.71 -25.03
CA ASP A 360 -30.66 19.11 -23.69
C ASP A 360 -30.97 17.86 -22.84
N TYR A 361 -30.43 17.79 -21.63
CA TYR A 361 -30.71 16.75 -20.64
C TYR A 361 -31.38 17.37 -19.42
N THR A 362 -32.38 16.69 -18.89
CA THR A 362 -33.13 17.17 -17.70
C THR A 362 -32.29 16.96 -16.44
N LEU A 363 -32.16 18.02 -15.64
CA LEU A 363 -31.49 17.95 -14.34
C LEU A 363 -32.42 17.36 -13.29
N LYS A 364 -31.94 16.39 -12.53
CA LYS A 364 -32.65 15.79 -11.37
C LYS A 364 -32.75 16.73 -10.18
N ASP A 365 -31.93 17.78 -10.14
CA ASP A 365 -31.89 18.77 -9.07
C ASP A 365 -31.48 20.13 -9.66
N THR A 366 -32.23 21.16 -9.31
CA THR A 366 -32.06 22.54 -9.79
C THR A 366 -31.90 23.54 -8.65
N ASN A 367 -31.85 23.08 -7.39
CA ASN A 367 -31.68 23.95 -6.23
C ASN A 367 -30.20 24.23 -5.96
N TRP A 368 -29.65 25.24 -6.62
CA TRP A 368 -28.23 25.61 -6.53
C TRP A 368 -28.11 27.08 -6.10
N PRO A 369 -28.36 27.40 -4.81
CA PRO A 369 -28.49 28.78 -4.31
C PRO A 369 -27.21 29.60 -4.43
N THR A 370 -26.03 28.95 -4.49
CA THR A 370 -24.74 29.63 -4.58
C THR A 370 -24.18 29.76 -6.00
N LEU A 371 -24.94 29.30 -7.02
CA LEU A 371 -24.54 29.39 -8.42
C LEU A 371 -24.84 30.77 -8.98
N ASP A 372 -23.81 31.52 -9.39
CA ASP A 372 -23.99 32.77 -10.14
C ASP A 372 -24.12 32.45 -11.63
N PRO A 373 -25.30 32.71 -12.28
CA PRO A 373 -25.46 32.44 -13.70
C PRO A 373 -24.55 33.26 -14.63
N LYS A 374 -23.92 34.34 -14.14
CA LYS A 374 -23.02 35.19 -14.93
C LYS A 374 -21.57 34.65 -14.89
N ASP A 375 -21.19 34.07 -13.77
CA ASP A 375 -19.88 33.39 -13.60
C ASP A 375 -20.06 32.15 -12.72
N PRO A 376 -20.51 31.04 -13.31
CA PRO A 376 -20.91 29.85 -12.57
C PRO A 376 -19.75 29.12 -11.86
N TYR A 377 -18.50 29.45 -12.17
CA TYR A 377 -17.31 28.89 -11.55
C TYR A 377 -16.75 29.76 -10.42
N ARG A 378 -17.30 30.97 -10.21
CA ARG A 378 -16.88 31.81 -9.10
C ARG A 378 -17.44 31.29 -7.78
N LEU A 379 -16.59 31.18 -6.78
CA LEU A 379 -17.02 30.90 -5.41
C LEU A 379 -17.79 32.11 -4.85
N SER A 380 -18.78 31.87 -4.00
CA SER A 380 -19.36 32.94 -3.18
C SER A 380 -18.38 33.32 -2.04
N ILE A 381 -18.63 34.46 -1.39
CA ILE A 381 -17.80 34.90 -0.27
C ILE A 381 -17.80 33.86 0.88
N GLU A 382 -18.97 33.25 1.11
CA GLU A 382 -19.15 32.22 2.13
C GLU A 382 -18.43 30.93 1.75
N GLU A 383 -18.45 30.54 0.47
CA GLU A 383 -17.70 29.39 -0.03
C GLU A 383 -16.17 29.60 0.04
N GLU A 384 -15.69 30.81 -0.28
CA GLU A 384 -14.26 31.17 -0.15
C GLU A 384 -13.81 31.10 1.33
N ASP A 385 -14.62 31.62 2.26
CA ASP A 385 -14.30 31.55 3.70
C ASP A 385 -14.31 30.10 4.21
N LEU A 386 -15.30 29.32 3.79
CA LEU A 386 -15.39 27.89 4.10
C LEU A 386 -14.14 27.12 3.64
N ILE A 387 -13.79 27.23 2.36
CA ILE A 387 -12.65 26.49 1.79
C ILE A 387 -11.32 26.90 2.44
N ARG A 388 -11.14 28.18 2.78
CA ARG A 388 -9.98 28.66 3.52
C ARG A 388 -9.88 28.04 4.91
N LYS A 389 -10.98 27.89 5.66
CA LYS A 389 -11.02 27.24 6.97
C LYS A 389 -10.68 25.75 6.86
N ILE A 390 -11.20 25.09 5.85
CA ILE A 390 -10.93 23.67 5.58
C ILE A 390 -9.46 23.48 5.19
N LEU A 391 -8.92 24.29 4.29
CA LEU A 391 -7.50 24.26 3.91
C LEU A 391 -6.60 24.35 5.12
N HIS A 392 -6.85 25.32 6.00
CA HIS A 392 -6.07 25.47 7.24
C HIS A 392 -6.12 24.21 8.11
N SER A 393 -7.25 23.51 8.17
CA SER A 393 -7.39 22.26 8.90
C SER A 393 -6.51 21.15 8.31
N PHE A 394 -6.49 21.00 6.98
CA PHE A 394 -5.60 20.05 6.28
C PHE A 394 -4.12 20.38 6.50
N GLU A 395 -3.73 21.63 6.34
CA GLU A 395 -2.35 22.09 6.53
C GLU A 395 -1.84 21.97 7.96
N SER A 396 -2.72 22.01 8.96
CA SER A 396 -2.36 21.89 10.38
C SER A 396 -2.31 20.46 10.91
N SER A 397 -2.82 19.47 10.17
CA SER A 397 -2.85 18.08 10.60
C SER A 397 -1.47 17.41 10.64
N GLU A 398 -0.91 17.25 11.85
CA GLU A 398 0.41 16.63 12.04
C GLU A 398 0.39 15.13 11.69
N LYS A 399 -0.73 14.42 11.97
CA LYS A 399 -0.87 13.01 11.62
C LYS A 399 -0.87 12.81 10.10
N MET A 400 -1.57 13.66 9.36
CA MET A 400 -1.56 13.63 7.89
C MET A 400 -0.15 13.90 7.35
N LYS A 401 0.58 14.89 7.88
CA LYS A 401 1.97 15.14 7.50
C LYS A 401 2.88 13.95 7.78
N LYS A 402 2.71 13.28 8.93
CA LYS A 402 3.46 12.04 9.26
C LYS A 402 3.21 10.96 8.21
N HIS A 403 1.94 10.70 7.90
CA HIS A 403 1.55 9.68 6.92
C HIS A 403 2.03 10.01 5.51
N MET A 404 1.90 11.26 5.06
CA MET A 404 2.41 11.67 3.75
C MET A 404 3.94 11.55 3.64
N ARG A 405 4.69 11.91 4.68
CA ARG A 405 6.16 11.67 4.69
C ARG A 405 6.49 10.19 4.59
N CYS A 406 5.73 9.33 5.23
CA CYS A 406 5.85 7.88 5.11
C CYS A 406 5.57 7.44 3.67
N PHE A 407 4.50 7.94 3.08
CA PHE A 407 4.07 7.66 1.70
C PHE A 407 5.13 8.06 0.67
N PHE A 408 5.73 9.25 0.82
CA PHE A 408 6.81 9.72 -0.06
C PHE A 408 8.12 8.96 0.13
N ARG A 409 8.39 8.47 1.35
CA ARG A 409 9.60 7.70 1.65
C ARG A 409 9.57 6.31 1.03
N HIS A 410 8.41 5.66 1.05
CA HIS A 410 8.25 4.26 0.67
C HIS A 410 7.49 4.08 -0.65
N GLY A 411 7.05 5.18 -1.30
CA GLY A 411 6.20 5.12 -2.48
C GLY A 411 6.77 5.79 -3.72
N GLY A 412 6.15 5.44 -4.85
CA GLY A 412 6.40 6.00 -6.18
C GLY A 412 5.32 5.59 -7.16
N MET A 413 5.45 6.07 -8.40
CA MET A 413 4.53 5.70 -9.48
C MET A 413 4.68 4.24 -9.93
N TYR A 414 5.86 3.67 -9.77
CA TYR A 414 6.15 2.27 -10.06
C TYR A 414 7.35 1.78 -9.25
N GLN A 415 7.53 0.46 -9.21
CA GLN A 415 8.70 -0.21 -8.65
C GLN A 415 9.10 -1.38 -9.54
N VAL A 416 10.40 -1.57 -9.74
CA VAL A 416 10.95 -2.82 -10.27
C VAL A 416 11.59 -3.56 -9.12
N CYS A 417 11.16 -4.79 -8.85
CA CYS A 417 11.67 -5.60 -7.76
C CYS A 417 11.66 -7.09 -8.15
N ASN A 418 12.81 -7.74 -8.05
CA ASN A 418 12.98 -9.18 -8.30
C ASN A 418 12.32 -9.65 -9.61
N SER A 419 12.64 -8.95 -10.71
CA SER A 419 12.09 -9.17 -12.06
C SER A 419 10.57 -8.93 -12.18
N ASN A 420 9.95 -8.22 -11.25
CA ASN A 420 8.57 -7.80 -11.32
C ASN A 420 8.48 -6.29 -11.49
N LEU A 421 7.59 -5.84 -12.37
CA LEU A 421 7.21 -4.44 -12.53
C LEU A 421 5.88 -4.21 -11.81
N LEU A 422 5.89 -3.32 -10.83
CA LEU A 422 4.74 -2.97 -10.01
C LEU A 422 4.28 -1.57 -10.37
N PHE A 423 3.01 -1.38 -10.64
CA PHE A 423 2.35 -0.06 -10.76
C PHE A 423 0.85 -0.22 -10.57
N HIS A 424 0.17 0.84 -10.13
CA HIS A 424 -1.22 0.72 -9.71
C HIS A 424 -2.18 0.47 -10.88
N ALA A 425 -2.27 1.39 -11.87
CA ALA A 425 -3.37 1.36 -12.83
C ALA A 425 -2.94 1.06 -14.27
N SER A 426 -2.30 2.00 -14.97
CA SER A 426 -2.00 1.85 -16.40
C SER A 426 -0.68 2.49 -16.83
N ILE A 427 -0.27 2.14 -18.04
CA ILE A 427 0.73 2.87 -18.82
C ILE A 427 0.02 3.27 -20.11
N PRO A 428 -0.25 4.57 -20.35
CA PRO A 428 -1.03 5.02 -21.49
C PRO A 428 -0.48 4.51 -22.84
N MET A 429 -1.34 3.89 -23.63
CA MET A 429 -0.98 3.27 -24.91
C MET A 429 -1.93 3.72 -26.03
N ASN A 430 -1.41 3.72 -27.25
CA ASN A 430 -2.19 3.84 -28.46
C ASN A 430 -2.82 2.47 -28.84
N PRO A 431 -3.90 2.47 -29.62
CA PRO A 431 -4.55 1.21 -30.05
C PRO A 431 -3.63 0.24 -30.83
N ASP A 432 -2.56 0.73 -31.45
CA ASP A 432 -1.54 -0.06 -32.14
C ASP A 432 -0.51 -0.71 -31.20
N GLY A 433 -0.65 -0.52 -29.89
CA GLY A 433 0.25 -1.04 -28.87
C GLY A 433 1.54 -0.25 -28.66
N THR A 434 1.69 0.93 -29.27
CA THR A 434 2.78 1.86 -28.96
C THR A 434 2.46 2.67 -27.70
N PHE A 435 3.50 3.14 -26.98
CA PHE A 435 3.29 4.03 -25.83
C PHE A 435 2.74 5.38 -26.29
N LYS A 436 1.66 5.84 -25.66
CA LYS A 436 1.08 7.15 -25.91
C LYS A 436 2.02 8.25 -25.41
N SER A 437 2.19 9.30 -26.21
CA SER A 437 2.93 10.49 -25.82
C SER A 437 2.00 11.43 -25.06
N VAL A 438 2.43 11.87 -23.89
CA VAL A 438 1.73 12.85 -23.03
C VAL A 438 2.59 14.07 -22.89
N ARG A 439 2.01 15.26 -23.19
CA ARG A 439 2.72 16.53 -23.14
C ARG A 439 2.65 17.15 -21.76
N ILE A 440 3.80 17.42 -21.15
CA ILE A 440 3.94 18.02 -19.82
C ILE A 440 4.93 19.19 -19.92
N LEU A 441 4.49 20.42 -19.58
CA LEU A 441 5.31 21.63 -19.65
C LEU A 441 6.05 21.79 -20.99
N GLY A 442 5.33 21.51 -22.08
CA GLY A 442 5.86 21.66 -23.44
C GLY A 442 6.75 20.52 -23.94
N GLN A 443 7.05 19.51 -23.12
CA GLN A 443 7.83 18.32 -23.48
C GLN A 443 6.96 17.06 -23.54
N ASP A 444 7.32 16.15 -24.43
CA ASP A 444 6.59 14.91 -24.66
C ASP A 444 7.25 13.75 -23.90
N TYR A 445 6.45 13.04 -23.09
CA TYR A 445 6.87 11.89 -22.29
C TYR A 445 6.02 10.67 -22.61
N LYS A 446 6.61 9.47 -22.57
CA LYS A 446 5.91 8.20 -22.80
C LYS A 446 6.56 7.07 -22.01
N GLY A 447 5.83 5.98 -21.78
CA GLY A 447 6.31 4.77 -21.10
C GLY A 447 6.93 5.10 -19.74
N ARG A 448 8.14 4.60 -19.47
CA ARG A 448 8.86 4.83 -18.22
C ARG A 448 9.12 6.30 -17.94
N ALA A 449 9.57 7.05 -18.96
CA ALA A 449 9.87 8.48 -18.80
C ALA A 449 8.63 9.30 -18.37
N LEU A 450 7.42 8.90 -18.78
CA LEU A 450 6.17 9.51 -18.31
C LEU A 450 5.98 9.26 -16.82
N LEU A 451 6.12 8.01 -16.33
CA LEU A 451 5.95 7.71 -14.91
C LEU A 451 7.02 8.39 -14.05
N ASP A 452 8.28 8.45 -14.52
CA ASP A 452 9.36 9.16 -13.85
C ASP A 452 9.04 10.67 -13.71
N ARG A 453 8.49 11.29 -14.79
CA ARG A 453 8.10 12.71 -14.76
C ARG A 453 6.90 12.97 -13.86
N VAL A 454 5.91 12.11 -13.88
CA VAL A 454 4.74 12.18 -13.00
C VAL A 454 5.15 12.06 -11.52
N ASP A 455 6.03 11.11 -11.17
CA ASP A 455 6.58 10.98 -9.81
C ASP A 455 7.25 12.28 -9.35
N GLN A 456 8.09 12.89 -10.21
CA GLN A 456 8.74 14.18 -9.92
C GLN A 456 7.72 15.29 -9.67
N LEU A 457 6.69 15.42 -10.51
CA LEU A 457 5.64 16.44 -10.34
C LEU A 457 4.87 16.28 -9.03
N ILE A 458 4.50 15.04 -8.67
CA ILE A 458 3.81 14.77 -7.40
C ILE A 458 4.68 15.22 -6.21
N ARG A 459 5.99 14.92 -6.25
CA ARG A 459 6.94 15.39 -5.22
C ARG A 459 7.08 16.90 -5.24
N THR A 460 7.19 17.52 -6.41
CA THR A 460 7.24 18.98 -6.56
C THR A 460 6.01 19.65 -5.97
N ALA A 461 4.81 19.14 -6.23
CA ALA A 461 3.56 19.66 -5.68
C ALA A 461 3.55 19.67 -4.13
N TYR A 462 4.00 18.57 -3.52
CA TYR A 462 3.98 18.43 -2.06
C TYR A 462 5.11 19.18 -1.36
N PHE A 463 6.36 19.01 -1.83
CA PHE A 463 7.54 19.61 -1.20
C PHE A 463 7.79 21.07 -1.64
N LYS A 464 7.06 21.55 -2.64
CA LYS A 464 7.16 22.90 -3.21
C LYS A 464 8.60 23.25 -3.61
N THR A 465 9.29 22.30 -4.26
CA THR A 465 10.69 22.42 -4.70
C THR A 465 10.75 22.68 -6.20
N GLY A 466 11.54 23.66 -6.64
CA GLY A 466 11.69 24.01 -8.05
C GLY A 466 11.33 25.46 -8.36
N GLU A 467 11.23 25.78 -9.65
CA GLU A 467 10.77 27.08 -10.12
C GLU A 467 9.28 27.27 -9.84
N GLN A 468 8.86 28.52 -9.58
CA GLN A 468 7.47 28.84 -9.18
C GLN A 468 6.44 28.33 -10.21
N GLU A 469 6.71 28.48 -11.49
CA GLU A 469 5.82 28.01 -12.57
C GLU A 469 5.66 26.48 -12.55
N GLU A 470 6.74 25.73 -12.30
CA GLU A 470 6.72 24.28 -12.20
C GLU A 470 5.94 23.82 -10.95
N VAL A 471 6.10 24.52 -9.83
CA VAL A 471 5.37 24.23 -8.59
C VAL A 471 3.86 24.45 -8.78
N GLU A 472 3.47 25.55 -9.41
CA GLU A 472 2.05 25.85 -9.71
C GLU A 472 1.47 24.82 -10.70
N TYR A 473 2.22 24.47 -11.73
CA TYR A 473 1.81 23.43 -12.67
C TYR A 473 1.65 22.07 -11.96
N ALA A 474 2.63 21.65 -11.18
CA ALA A 474 2.61 20.39 -10.44
C ALA A 474 1.44 20.33 -9.46
N HIS A 475 1.10 21.45 -8.82
CA HIS A 475 -0.04 21.56 -7.91
C HIS A 475 -1.39 21.40 -8.63
N ASP A 476 -1.51 21.87 -9.87
CA ASP A 476 -2.69 21.62 -10.70
C ASP A 476 -2.68 20.20 -11.28
N TYR A 477 -1.50 19.71 -11.67
CA TYR A 477 -1.34 18.41 -12.30
C TYR A 477 -1.63 17.23 -11.35
N ILE A 478 -1.42 17.39 -10.05
CA ILE A 478 -1.76 16.36 -9.07
C ILE A 478 -3.27 16.07 -9.06
N TRP A 479 -4.12 17.08 -9.26
CA TRP A 479 -5.55 16.88 -9.46
C TRP A 479 -5.85 16.28 -10.86
N TYR A 480 -5.14 16.70 -11.91
CA TYR A 480 -5.29 16.12 -13.25
C TYR A 480 -5.12 14.60 -13.23
N LEU A 481 -4.21 14.09 -12.40
CA LEU A 481 -3.99 12.64 -12.28
C LEU A 481 -5.22 11.86 -11.81
N TRP A 482 -6.12 12.50 -11.09
CA TRP A 482 -7.38 11.89 -10.64
C TRP A 482 -8.37 11.62 -11.78
N GLY A 483 -8.48 12.50 -12.75
CA GLY A 483 -9.55 12.42 -13.76
C GLY A 483 -9.18 12.81 -15.19
N GLY A 484 -7.89 13.08 -15.46
CA GLY A 484 -7.41 13.42 -16.80
C GLY A 484 -7.34 12.20 -17.73
N LYS A 485 -7.75 12.37 -18.98
CA LYS A 485 -7.85 11.28 -19.97
C LYS A 485 -6.55 10.52 -20.24
N ASP A 486 -5.41 11.19 -20.12
CA ASP A 486 -4.09 10.62 -20.39
C ASP A 486 -3.29 10.36 -19.09
N SER A 487 -3.98 10.43 -17.95
CA SER A 487 -3.38 10.11 -16.65
C SER A 487 -3.06 8.61 -16.55
N PRO A 488 -1.85 8.22 -16.17
CA PRO A 488 -1.51 6.81 -15.94
C PRO A 488 -2.28 6.18 -14.76
N LEU A 489 -2.97 7.02 -13.95
CA LEU A 489 -3.77 6.56 -12.82
C LEU A 489 -5.27 6.51 -13.11
N PHE A 490 -5.72 7.05 -14.25
CA PHE A 490 -7.13 7.06 -14.64
C PHE A 490 -7.37 6.37 -16.00
N ASP A 491 -6.70 6.85 -17.05
CA ASP A 491 -6.67 6.29 -18.41
C ASP A 491 -8.07 5.91 -18.94
N LYS A 492 -9.00 6.89 -18.90
CA LYS A 492 -10.33 6.81 -19.49
C LYS A 492 -10.64 8.08 -20.23
N SER A 493 -11.60 8.01 -21.17
CA SER A 493 -11.98 9.13 -22.03
C SER A 493 -12.41 10.38 -21.25
N LYS A 494 -13.16 10.22 -20.17
CA LYS A 494 -13.63 11.30 -19.27
C LYS A 494 -13.99 10.71 -17.90
N MET A 495 -14.16 11.59 -16.91
CA MET A 495 -14.76 11.27 -15.61
C MET A 495 -16.12 11.92 -15.48
N ALA A 496 -17.20 11.15 -15.62
CA ALA A 496 -18.58 11.60 -15.64
C ALA A 496 -19.14 11.86 -14.22
N THR A 497 -18.50 12.76 -13.44
CA THR A 497 -18.93 13.04 -12.05
C THR A 497 -20.23 13.83 -12.00
N PHE A 498 -20.33 14.89 -12.80
CA PHE A 498 -21.51 15.76 -12.88
C PHE A 498 -22.70 14.99 -13.44
N GLU A 499 -22.50 14.29 -14.54
CA GLU A 499 -23.55 13.57 -15.26
C GLU A 499 -24.17 12.50 -14.35
N ARG A 500 -23.35 11.71 -13.65
CA ARG A 500 -23.83 10.68 -12.71
C ARG A 500 -24.59 11.27 -11.51
N ALA A 501 -24.23 12.48 -11.09
CA ALA A 501 -24.91 13.16 -9.99
C ALA A 501 -26.27 13.74 -10.42
N PHE A 502 -26.34 14.40 -11.58
CA PHE A 502 -27.45 15.27 -11.94
C PHE A 502 -28.27 14.84 -13.15
N ILE A 503 -27.83 13.89 -13.96
CA ILE A 503 -28.52 13.43 -15.18
C ILE A 503 -28.92 11.98 -15.00
N GLU A 504 -30.08 11.57 -15.54
CA GLU A 504 -30.56 10.20 -15.44
C GLU A 504 -30.08 9.32 -16.60
N GLU A 505 -29.91 9.92 -17.78
CA GLU A 505 -29.60 9.24 -19.02
C GLU A 505 -28.19 8.58 -18.96
N ALA A 506 -28.17 7.24 -18.92
CA ALA A 506 -26.96 6.43 -18.78
C ALA A 506 -25.93 6.65 -19.90
N GLU A 507 -26.36 7.14 -21.07
CA GLU A 507 -25.45 7.46 -22.19
C GLU A 507 -24.42 8.53 -21.81
N THR A 508 -24.81 9.50 -20.95
CA THR A 508 -23.92 10.56 -20.47
C THR A 508 -22.89 10.06 -19.44
N HIS A 509 -23.14 8.92 -18.81
CA HIS A 509 -22.29 8.31 -17.77
C HIS A 509 -21.16 7.45 -18.35
N LYS A 510 -21.09 7.31 -19.69
CA LYS A 510 -20.14 6.41 -20.33
C LYS A 510 -18.69 6.94 -20.20
N GLU A 511 -17.82 6.10 -19.68
CA GLU A 511 -16.37 6.32 -19.56
C GLU A 511 -15.65 5.21 -20.32
N GLU A 512 -15.04 5.53 -21.46
CA GLU A 512 -14.32 4.55 -22.27
C GLU A 512 -12.91 4.36 -21.71
N LYS A 513 -12.52 3.11 -21.48
CA LYS A 513 -11.18 2.77 -20.97
C LYS A 513 -10.12 3.00 -22.05
N GLY A 514 -8.93 3.42 -21.65
CA GLY A 514 -7.77 3.51 -22.53
C GLY A 514 -7.35 2.15 -23.14
N ALA A 515 -6.58 2.22 -24.21
CA ALA A 515 -6.18 1.03 -24.96
C ALA A 515 -5.39 0.01 -24.12
N TYR A 516 -4.65 0.47 -23.12
CA TYR A 516 -3.89 -0.39 -22.18
C TYR A 516 -4.76 -1.53 -21.62
N TYR A 517 -5.98 -1.23 -21.17
CA TYR A 517 -6.84 -2.22 -20.50
C TYR A 517 -7.28 -3.39 -21.39
N THR A 518 -7.26 -3.22 -22.69
CA THR A 518 -7.52 -4.29 -23.66
C THR A 518 -6.20 -4.96 -24.09
N LEU A 519 -5.17 -4.16 -24.34
CA LEU A 519 -3.89 -4.64 -24.85
C LEU A 519 -3.08 -5.44 -23.82
N ARG A 520 -3.26 -5.18 -22.52
CA ARG A 520 -2.55 -5.87 -21.42
C ARG A 520 -2.80 -7.39 -21.35
N GLU A 521 -3.77 -7.91 -22.10
CA GLU A 521 -4.03 -9.34 -22.20
C GLU A 521 -3.12 -10.05 -23.22
N GLN A 522 -2.36 -9.28 -24.00
CA GLN A 522 -1.44 -9.79 -25.02
C GLN A 522 -0.02 -9.90 -24.47
N GLU A 523 0.59 -11.06 -24.67
CA GLU A 523 1.94 -11.36 -24.13
C GLU A 523 3.00 -10.41 -24.69
N GLU A 524 2.94 -10.11 -26.01
CA GLU A 524 3.89 -9.20 -26.67
C GLU A 524 3.83 -7.77 -26.13
N ILE A 525 2.65 -7.32 -25.72
CA ILE A 525 2.47 -6.00 -25.11
C ILE A 525 3.07 -5.99 -23.71
N CYS A 526 2.84 -7.03 -22.92
CA CYS A 526 3.46 -7.17 -21.59
C CYS A 526 4.99 -7.20 -21.70
N ASP A 527 5.54 -7.93 -22.68
CA ASP A 527 6.98 -7.99 -22.93
C ASP A 527 7.55 -6.64 -23.37
N ARG A 528 6.82 -5.86 -24.17
CA ARG A 528 7.19 -4.49 -24.54
C ARG A 528 7.24 -3.57 -23.33
N ILE A 529 6.23 -3.64 -22.46
CA ILE A 529 6.18 -2.87 -21.23
C ILE A 529 7.36 -3.24 -20.32
N LEU A 530 7.56 -4.52 -20.05
CA LEU A 530 8.67 -5.01 -19.23
C LEU A 530 10.04 -4.56 -19.77
N GLY A 531 10.21 -4.62 -21.10
CA GLY A 531 11.42 -4.16 -21.79
C GLY A 531 11.67 -2.67 -21.63
N GLU A 532 10.63 -1.83 -21.69
CA GLU A 532 10.70 -0.36 -21.48
C GLU A 532 11.23 -0.02 -20.07
N PHE A 533 10.86 -0.81 -19.07
CA PHE A 533 11.32 -0.64 -17.68
C PHE A 533 12.63 -1.39 -17.38
N GLY A 534 13.25 -2.00 -18.38
CA GLY A 534 14.52 -2.72 -18.24
C GLY A 534 14.39 -4.07 -17.51
N VAL A 535 13.18 -4.60 -17.37
CA VAL A 535 12.94 -5.90 -16.75
C VAL A 535 13.22 -7.01 -17.74
N THR A 536 14.25 -7.80 -17.49
CA THR A 536 14.74 -8.87 -18.37
C THR A 536 14.61 -10.25 -17.73
N GLY A 537 14.77 -11.31 -18.50
CA GLY A 537 14.69 -12.69 -18.01
C GLY A 537 13.39 -13.38 -18.41
N MET A 538 13.29 -14.69 -18.14
CA MET A 538 12.10 -15.50 -18.49
C MET A 538 10.98 -15.37 -17.46
N HIS A 539 11.33 -15.33 -16.17
CA HIS A 539 10.39 -15.25 -15.05
C HIS A 539 10.22 -13.78 -14.65
N ARG A 540 9.40 -13.06 -15.43
CA ARG A 540 9.15 -11.62 -15.23
C ARG A 540 7.67 -11.33 -15.35
N HIS A 541 7.15 -10.52 -14.44
CA HIS A 541 5.73 -10.24 -14.36
C HIS A 541 5.45 -8.74 -14.22
N ILE A 542 4.28 -8.33 -14.71
CA ILE A 542 3.65 -7.07 -14.35
C ILE A 542 2.60 -7.38 -13.28
N ILE A 543 2.61 -6.64 -12.19
CA ILE A 543 1.65 -6.79 -11.09
C ILE A 543 0.95 -5.45 -10.93
N ASN A 544 -0.37 -5.41 -11.11
CA ASN A 544 -1.17 -4.20 -10.94
C ASN A 544 -2.53 -4.44 -10.25
N GLY A 545 -3.21 -3.34 -9.91
CA GLY A 545 -4.53 -3.29 -9.28
C GLY A 545 -5.56 -2.51 -10.09
N HIS A 546 -6.28 -1.60 -9.39
CA HIS A 546 -7.17 -0.55 -9.91
C HIS A 546 -8.49 -1.04 -10.54
N VAL A 547 -8.49 -2.14 -11.28
CA VAL A 547 -9.71 -2.65 -11.91
C VAL A 547 -10.05 -3.99 -11.29
N PRO A 548 -11.13 -4.05 -10.48
CA PRO A 548 -11.51 -5.26 -9.79
C PRO A 548 -11.74 -6.44 -10.73
N VAL A 549 -11.16 -7.59 -10.39
CA VAL A 549 -11.34 -8.83 -11.11
C VAL A 549 -12.70 -9.43 -10.75
N ARG A 550 -13.57 -9.63 -11.73
CA ARG A 550 -14.92 -10.18 -11.54
C ARG A 550 -14.89 -11.71 -11.48
N SER A 551 -14.34 -12.25 -10.40
CA SER A 551 -14.17 -13.69 -10.22
C SER A 551 -15.50 -14.47 -10.30
N ASN A 552 -16.61 -13.89 -9.81
CA ASN A 552 -17.96 -14.46 -9.95
C ASN A 552 -18.47 -14.54 -11.39
N GLN A 553 -17.85 -13.80 -12.34
CA GLN A 553 -18.14 -13.86 -13.77
C GLN A 553 -17.10 -14.71 -14.54
N GLY A 554 -16.18 -15.36 -13.82
CA GLY A 554 -15.12 -16.20 -14.41
C GLY A 554 -13.93 -15.42 -14.97
N GLU A 555 -13.76 -14.13 -14.61
CA GLU A 555 -12.58 -13.38 -15.00
C GLU A 555 -11.34 -13.92 -14.28
N ASN A 556 -10.27 -14.18 -15.04
CA ASN A 556 -9.02 -14.70 -14.51
C ASN A 556 -8.07 -13.53 -14.14
N PRO A 557 -7.55 -13.46 -12.89
CA PRO A 557 -6.54 -12.50 -12.50
C PRO A 557 -5.18 -12.70 -13.18
N ILE A 558 -4.93 -13.91 -13.69
CA ILE A 558 -3.69 -14.27 -14.40
C ILE A 558 -3.94 -14.09 -15.91
N LYS A 559 -3.29 -13.10 -16.51
CA LYS A 559 -3.45 -12.71 -17.93
C LYS A 559 -2.14 -12.85 -18.70
N ALA A 560 -2.19 -12.78 -20.03
CA ALA A 560 -1.02 -12.81 -20.91
C ALA A 560 -0.06 -13.97 -20.57
N ASN A 561 -0.58 -15.20 -20.47
CA ASN A 561 0.21 -16.40 -20.11
C ASN A 561 1.03 -16.27 -18.82
N GLY A 562 0.50 -15.54 -17.82
CA GLY A 562 1.15 -15.30 -16.54
C GLY A 562 2.05 -14.07 -16.49
N LYS A 563 2.26 -13.37 -17.60
CA LYS A 563 3.06 -12.13 -17.63
C LYS A 563 2.39 -10.96 -16.92
N MET A 564 1.06 -10.97 -16.82
CA MET A 564 0.26 -9.95 -16.14
C MET A 564 -0.56 -10.58 -15.02
N LEU A 565 -0.40 -10.04 -13.81
CA LEU A 565 -1.12 -10.44 -12.61
C LEU A 565 -1.92 -9.23 -12.09
N VAL A 566 -3.25 -9.30 -12.23
CA VAL A 566 -4.16 -8.26 -11.72
C VAL A 566 -4.65 -8.71 -10.35
N ILE A 567 -4.23 -8.03 -9.29
CA ILE A 567 -4.48 -8.46 -7.92
C ILE A 567 -5.55 -7.62 -7.18
N ASP A 568 -6.27 -6.75 -7.87
CA ASP A 568 -7.46 -6.12 -7.31
C ASP A 568 -8.59 -7.15 -7.20
N GLY A 569 -8.80 -7.65 -6.00
CA GLY A 569 -9.87 -8.60 -5.67
C GLY A 569 -11.07 -7.93 -5.00
N GLY A 570 -11.07 -6.60 -4.88
CA GLY A 570 -12.14 -5.85 -4.23
C GLY A 570 -12.15 -6.03 -2.71
N PHE A 571 -11.09 -5.63 -2.00
CA PHE A 571 -11.06 -5.58 -0.53
C PHE A 571 -12.22 -4.78 0.04
N SER A 572 -12.61 -3.70 -0.65
CA SER A 572 -13.72 -2.85 -0.23
C SER A 572 -15.05 -3.59 -0.26
N ARG A 573 -15.76 -3.61 0.87
CA ARG A 573 -17.06 -4.31 1.07
C ARG A 573 -18.09 -4.06 -0.04
N PRO A 574 -18.26 -2.82 -0.59
CA PRO A 574 -19.16 -2.59 -1.72
C PRO A 574 -18.88 -3.42 -2.98
N TYR A 575 -17.64 -3.85 -3.18
CA TYR A 575 -17.25 -4.65 -4.34
C TYR A 575 -17.44 -6.15 -4.17
N HIS A 576 -17.61 -6.67 -2.94
CA HIS A 576 -17.78 -8.12 -2.72
C HIS A 576 -18.93 -8.72 -3.53
N LEU A 577 -19.99 -7.94 -3.81
CA LEU A 577 -21.10 -8.39 -4.67
C LEU A 577 -20.69 -8.47 -6.16
N GLU A 578 -19.77 -7.62 -6.61
CA GLU A 578 -19.30 -7.58 -8.00
C GLU A 578 -18.20 -8.60 -8.25
N THR A 579 -17.28 -8.77 -7.31
CA THR A 579 -16.12 -9.66 -7.44
C THR A 579 -16.41 -11.08 -6.99
N GLY A 580 -17.31 -11.26 -6.02
CA GLY A 580 -17.60 -12.55 -5.38
C GLY A 580 -16.56 -12.98 -4.34
N ILE A 581 -15.56 -12.14 -4.06
CA ILE A 581 -14.46 -12.37 -3.11
C ILE A 581 -14.17 -11.09 -2.32
N ALA A 582 -13.29 -11.18 -1.34
CA ALA A 582 -12.88 -10.05 -0.50
C ALA A 582 -11.38 -9.73 -0.60
N GLY A 583 -10.81 -9.88 -1.78
CA GLY A 583 -9.44 -9.49 -2.06
C GLY A 583 -8.52 -10.64 -2.46
N TYR A 584 -7.39 -10.27 -3.02
CA TYR A 584 -6.27 -11.15 -3.31
C TYR A 584 -5.04 -10.78 -2.49
N THR A 585 -4.23 -11.78 -2.16
CA THR A 585 -2.81 -11.59 -1.85
C THR A 585 -1.98 -12.43 -2.82
N LEU A 586 -1.08 -11.80 -3.55
CA LEU A 586 -0.06 -12.52 -4.29
C LEU A 586 1.13 -12.75 -3.34
N VAL A 587 1.61 -13.99 -3.28
CA VAL A 587 2.73 -14.40 -2.41
C VAL A 587 3.87 -14.91 -3.28
N TYR A 588 5.02 -14.27 -3.22
CA TYR A 588 6.24 -14.68 -3.90
C TYR A 588 7.26 -15.23 -2.91
N HIS A 589 7.45 -16.53 -2.90
CA HIS A 589 8.38 -17.21 -2.02
C HIS A 589 9.49 -17.95 -2.81
N SER A 590 10.42 -18.60 -2.12
CA SER A 590 11.57 -19.26 -2.73
C SER A 590 11.25 -20.39 -3.73
N ARG A 591 9.97 -20.76 -3.90
CA ARG A 591 9.52 -21.80 -4.85
C ARG A 591 8.61 -21.28 -5.95
N GLY A 592 8.37 -19.94 -6.02
CA GLY A 592 7.54 -19.31 -7.05
C GLY A 592 6.39 -18.48 -6.50
N PHE A 593 5.38 -18.26 -7.31
CA PHE A 593 4.23 -17.41 -7.04
C PHE A 593 2.97 -18.21 -6.70
N GLN A 594 2.23 -17.73 -5.71
CA GLN A 594 0.90 -18.22 -5.32
C GLN A 594 -0.05 -17.05 -5.16
N LEU A 595 -1.24 -17.16 -5.72
CA LEU A 595 -2.33 -16.20 -5.52
C LEU A 595 -3.28 -16.75 -4.46
N VAL A 596 -3.47 -16.02 -3.39
CA VAL A 596 -4.37 -16.34 -2.28
C VAL A 596 -5.62 -15.49 -2.44
N GLN A 597 -6.75 -16.12 -2.68
CA GLN A 597 -8.06 -15.49 -2.76
C GLN A 597 -8.74 -15.56 -1.40
N HIS A 598 -9.23 -14.44 -0.90
CA HIS A 598 -9.85 -14.31 0.42
C HIS A 598 -11.37 -14.25 0.31
N GLU A 599 -12.06 -14.94 1.23
CA GLU A 599 -13.47 -14.71 1.52
C GLU A 599 -13.63 -13.50 2.46
N PRO A 600 -14.83 -12.91 2.60
CA PRO A 600 -15.06 -11.79 3.50
C PRO A 600 -14.65 -12.10 4.95
N PHE A 601 -13.92 -11.16 5.55
CA PHE A 601 -13.57 -11.21 6.97
C PHE A 601 -14.80 -10.87 7.81
N GLU A 602 -15.16 -11.74 8.76
CA GLU A 602 -16.33 -11.51 9.57
C GLU A 602 -16.12 -10.38 10.59
N SER A 603 -15.21 -10.57 11.55
CA SER A 603 -14.79 -9.53 12.49
C SER A 603 -13.58 -9.96 13.31
N ARG A 604 -12.87 -8.97 13.86
CA ARG A 604 -11.77 -9.17 14.83
C ARG A 604 -12.25 -9.90 16.07
N ALA A 605 -13.44 -9.55 16.62
CA ALA A 605 -13.99 -10.19 17.80
C ALA A 605 -14.16 -11.71 17.61
N LYS A 606 -14.78 -12.15 16.51
CA LYS A 606 -14.94 -13.57 16.20
C LYS A 606 -13.60 -14.29 15.98
N ALA A 607 -12.62 -13.62 15.40
CA ALA A 607 -11.29 -14.20 15.23
C ALA A 607 -10.60 -14.46 16.58
N ILE A 608 -10.83 -13.62 17.57
CA ILE A 608 -10.28 -13.75 18.92
C ILE A 608 -11.07 -14.78 19.75
N GLU A 609 -12.39 -14.66 19.78
CA GLU A 609 -13.28 -15.46 20.63
C GLU A 609 -13.44 -16.88 20.12
N GLU A 610 -13.72 -17.05 18.83
CA GLU A 610 -14.06 -18.34 18.21
C GLU A 610 -12.89 -18.96 17.43
N GLY A 611 -11.75 -18.26 17.32
CA GLY A 611 -10.61 -18.69 16.50
C GLY A 611 -10.96 -18.78 15.00
N LEU A 612 -11.92 -17.94 14.54
CA LEU A 612 -12.28 -17.90 13.12
C LEU A 612 -11.20 -17.18 12.33
N ASP A 613 -10.81 -17.78 11.21
CA ASP A 613 -9.83 -17.24 10.28
C ASP A 613 -10.50 -16.98 8.93
N ILE A 614 -9.95 -16.07 8.13
CA ILE A 614 -10.41 -15.86 6.74
C ILE A 614 -10.24 -17.17 5.98
N LYS A 615 -11.32 -17.64 5.38
CA LYS A 615 -11.22 -18.75 4.44
C LYS A 615 -10.53 -18.25 3.18
N SER A 616 -9.56 -19.00 2.73
CA SER A 616 -8.76 -18.62 1.56
C SER A 616 -8.48 -19.80 0.67
N THR A 617 -8.57 -19.57 -0.63
CA THR A 617 -8.18 -20.54 -1.66
C THR A 617 -6.85 -20.12 -2.27
N THR A 618 -5.93 -21.07 -2.45
CA THR A 618 -4.61 -20.79 -3.03
C THR A 618 -4.52 -21.37 -4.44
N ILE A 619 -4.14 -20.52 -5.38
CA ILE A 619 -3.88 -20.88 -6.78
C ILE A 619 -2.37 -20.76 -7.00
N VAL A 620 -1.75 -21.80 -7.56
CA VAL A 620 -0.34 -21.74 -7.96
C VAL A 620 -0.28 -21.00 -9.30
N VAL A 621 0.42 -19.85 -9.29
CA VAL A 621 0.62 -19.04 -10.50
C VAL A 621 1.83 -19.56 -11.27
N GLU A 622 2.95 -19.72 -10.57
CA GLU A 622 4.19 -20.21 -11.15
C GLU A 622 4.99 -21.01 -10.10
N LEU A 623 5.61 -22.11 -10.54
CA LEU A 623 6.55 -22.88 -9.74
C LEU A 623 7.95 -22.79 -10.35
N SER A 624 8.91 -22.40 -9.52
CA SER A 624 10.31 -22.43 -9.91
C SER A 624 10.83 -23.87 -9.92
N SER A 625 11.56 -24.24 -10.96
CA SER A 625 12.17 -25.59 -11.12
C SER A 625 13.17 -25.91 -10.01
N HIS A 626 13.78 -24.90 -9.42
CA HIS A 626 14.69 -24.99 -8.25
C HIS A 626 14.37 -23.91 -7.25
N ARG A 627 14.79 -24.13 -6.03
CA ARG A 627 14.57 -23.17 -4.94
C ARG A 627 15.36 -21.91 -5.17
N GLN A 628 14.70 -20.77 -5.23
CA GLN A 628 15.34 -19.46 -5.35
C GLN A 628 16.07 -19.09 -4.04
N MET A 629 17.28 -18.59 -4.21
CA MET A 629 18.14 -18.15 -3.12
C MET A 629 18.26 -16.62 -3.12
N VAL A 630 18.85 -16.05 -2.08
CA VAL A 630 19.11 -14.59 -2.03
C VAL A 630 19.94 -14.13 -3.22
N LYS A 631 20.92 -14.93 -3.67
CA LYS A 631 21.75 -14.61 -4.86
C LYS A 631 20.96 -14.40 -6.15
N ASP A 632 19.73 -14.92 -6.23
CA ASP A 632 18.87 -14.85 -7.41
C ASP A 632 17.92 -13.63 -7.34
N THR A 633 18.13 -12.70 -6.39
CA THR A 633 17.31 -11.51 -6.14
C THR A 633 18.11 -10.22 -6.34
N ASP A 634 17.42 -9.08 -6.47
CA ASP A 634 18.04 -7.75 -6.53
C ASP A 634 18.95 -7.49 -5.31
N LYS A 635 18.50 -7.90 -4.12
CA LYS A 635 19.32 -7.86 -2.91
C LYS A 635 20.59 -8.71 -3.06
N GLY A 636 20.49 -9.85 -3.71
CA GLY A 636 21.66 -10.68 -4.01
C GLY A 636 22.63 -9.98 -4.95
N ALA A 637 22.15 -9.29 -5.96
CA ALA A 637 22.97 -8.49 -6.86
C ALA A 637 23.71 -7.37 -6.10
N ASP A 638 23.05 -6.68 -5.17
CA ASP A 638 23.67 -5.68 -4.30
C ASP A 638 24.77 -6.28 -3.40
N LEU A 639 24.50 -7.45 -2.78
CA LEU A 639 25.49 -8.14 -1.95
C LEU A 639 26.71 -8.58 -2.77
N GLN A 640 26.49 -9.09 -3.99
CA GLN A 640 27.58 -9.45 -4.91
C GLN A 640 28.42 -8.22 -5.32
N SER A 641 27.80 -7.06 -5.50
CA SER A 641 28.51 -5.81 -5.74
C SER A 641 29.38 -5.41 -4.55
N GLN A 642 28.83 -5.50 -3.33
CA GLN A 642 29.56 -5.23 -2.10
C GLN A 642 30.76 -6.19 -1.92
N ILE A 643 30.59 -7.48 -2.23
CA ILE A 643 31.68 -8.46 -2.21
C ILE A 643 32.82 -8.04 -3.15
N LYS A 644 32.48 -7.65 -4.40
CA LYS A 644 33.49 -7.17 -5.36
C LYS A 644 34.23 -5.94 -4.86
N ASP A 645 33.56 -5.00 -4.23
CA ASP A 645 34.18 -3.81 -3.65
C ASP A 645 35.12 -4.17 -2.48
N LEU A 646 34.72 -5.10 -1.61
CA LEU A 646 35.57 -5.62 -0.54
C LEU A 646 36.75 -6.41 -1.06
N GLU A 647 36.62 -7.17 -2.15
CA GLU A 647 37.73 -7.85 -2.83
C GLU A 647 38.76 -6.84 -3.40
N LYS A 648 38.30 -5.72 -3.98
CA LYS A 648 39.16 -4.63 -4.39
C LYS A 648 39.90 -3.99 -3.20
N LEU A 649 39.17 -3.81 -2.08
CA LEU A 649 39.77 -3.30 -0.84
C LEU A 649 40.86 -4.25 -0.30
N LEU A 650 40.62 -5.56 -0.29
CA LEU A 650 41.60 -6.56 0.08
C LEU A 650 42.83 -6.51 -0.84
N TYR A 651 42.62 -6.34 -2.14
CA TYR A 651 43.72 -6.16 -3.09
C TYR A 651 44.54 -4.90 -2.76
N ALA A 652 43.87 -3.77 -2.46
CA ALA A 652 44.51 -2.52 -2.10
C ALA A 652 45.35 -2.64 -0.81
N TYR A 653 44.87 -3.34 0.22
CA TYR A 653 45.63 -3.63 1.43
C TYR A 653 46.88 -4.52 1.15
N ARG A 654 46.70 -5.64 0.45
CA ARG A 654 47.74 -6.60 0.14
C ARG A 654 48.87 -6.04 -0.74
N ASN A 655 48.55 -5.03 -1.55
CA ASN A 655 49.52 -4.36 -2.42
C ASN A 655 50.03 -3.01 -1.88
N GLY A 656 49.69 -2.67 -0.63
CA GLY A 656 50.19 -1.44 0.04
C GLY A 656 49.62 -0.14 -0.49
N LEU A 657 48.55 -0.16 -1.34
CA LEU A 657 47.88 1.04 -1.86
C LEU A 657 47.05 1.75 -0.77
N ILE A 658 46.56 0.99 0.19
CA ILE A 658 45.89 1.47 1.40
C ILE A 658 46.58 0.73 2.58
N LYS A 659 46.84 1.45 3.67
CA LYS A 659 47.40 0.84 4.90
C LYS A 659 46.28 0.42 5.83
N GLU A 660 46.42 -0.75 6.44
CA GLU A 660 45.55 -1.21 7.53
C GLU A 660 45.68 -0.27 8.73
N LYS A 661 44.61 -0.08 9.46
CA LYS A 661 44.61 0.65 10.73
C LYS A 661 44.44 -0.35 11.88
N GLU A 662 45.27 -0.21 12.92
CA GLU A 662 45.05 -0.97 14.15
C GLU A 662 43.63 -0.72 14.67
N ARG A 663 42.95 -1.79 15.04
CA ARG A 663 41.65 -1.74 15.70
C ARG A 663 41.87 -1.10 17.08
N MET A 664 41.46 0.14 17.31
CA MET A 664 41.35 0.63 18.68
C MET A 664 40.33 -0.27 19.39
N GLU A 665 40.79 -1.10 20.31
CA GLU A 665 39.93 -1.87 21.21
C GLU A 665 38.99 -0.90 21.93
N ARG A 666 37.69 -1.05 21.70
CA ARG A 666 36.64 -0.31 22.43
C ARG A 666 36.13 -1.17 23.57
#